data_7d6e59fe61ad2a424e828ec7be8fed6f
#
_entry.id   7d6e59fe61ad2a424e828ec7be8fed6f
#
_cell.length_a   1.000
_cell.length_b   1.000
_cell.length_c   1.000
_cell.angle_alpha   90.00
_cell.angle_beta   90.00
_cell.angle_gamma   90.00
#
_symmetry.space_group_name_H-M   'P 1'
#
loop_
_entity.id
_entity.type
_entity.pdbx_description
1 polymer ?
#
loop_
_entity_poly.entity_id
_entity_poly.type
_entity_poly.pdbx_seq_one_letter_code
_entity_poly.pdbx_strand_id
1 'polypeptide(L)'
;MAIATAIKGRKGGSSSSRTPTEQPDDLQSVAKAKILLALGEGEFAGGLTARDIYLDGTALENADGSQNFSGVAWEFRSGTQAQKYIQGIPGTENEINVGTEVSSTTPWTRTFTNTQLSAVRLRLKWPSLFKQEDDGDLVGYSVNYAIDLQTDGGTWQTALNTSVTGKTTSGYERSHRIDLPQAGSTWTIRLRKITADANSAKIGDTVTLQSFTEVIDAKLRYPNTALLYIEFDSSQFNGSIPQISCEPRGRVIRVPDNYDPETRTYSGIWTGAFKWAWTDNPAWIFYDLVVTDRFGLGNRLTAANIDKWTLYQVAQYCDQPVPDGKGGSGTEPRYTCNVYIQDRNDAYTVLRDFAAIFRGMTYWGDDQIVALADMPRDVDFTYTHANVVGGKFVYSSSTTKSRYTNALVSWSDPANGYADAMEPVFEQALVARYGFNQLEITAIGCTRQSEANRKGRWGILTNNKDRIVTFNVGLDGNIPQPGYIIAVSDRNLSGRDLGGRLSAVNGRVLKLDRVPSAKAGDRIMVNLPSGITQSRTIQSLSGEMVTVTTAFSELPQAEAVWVIESDELYAQQYRVVSVTDNNDGTYTITGANHDPDKYARIDTGAVIDQRPVSVIPPGNQSPPGNIAINSFSVVQQNISVETMRVSWDQAQNAIAYEAQWRRNDGNWVNVPRSSTTSFDVPGIYAGRYLVRVRAINAAEISSGWGYSEEKTLTGKVGNPPKPVGFTATGINWGIRLNWGFPANTGDTLKTEIQYTANSDFSDPFLLSDVPYPSAEYNQLGLKAGQEFWYRAQLVDRTGNE
;
A
#
# COMPACT_ATOMS: atom_id res chain seq x y z
N MET A 1 19.19 -100.94 -0.74
CA MET A 1 19.35 -100.05 -1.90
C MET A 1 18.59 -98.75 -1.55
N ALA A 2 19.32 -97.74 -1.22
CA ALA A 2 18.74 -96.44 -0.99
C ALA A 2 18.85 -95.54 -2.29
N ILE A 3 17.76 -95.16 -2.83
CA ILE A 3 17.74 -94.34 -4.05
C ILE A 3 17.84 -92.82 -3.61
N ALA A 4 18.98 -92.20 -3.98
CA ALA A 4 19.16 -90.78 -3.80
C ALA A 4 18.45 -90.03 -4.90
N THR A 5 17.43 -89.24 -4.56
CA THR A 5 16.72 -88.34 -5.46
C THR A 5 17.46 -87.02 -5.50
N ALA A 6 18.04 -86.63 -6.64
CA ALA A 6 18.72 -85.35 -6.83
C ALA A 6 17.65 -84.23 -6.96
N ILE A 7 17.66 -83.37 -6.02
CA ILE A 7 16.90 -82.09 -6.07
C ILE A 7 17.74 -81.11 -6.86
N LYS A 8 17.28 -80.74 -8.08
CA LYS A 8 17.85 -79.65 -8.88
C LYS A 8 17.44 -78.33 -8.28
N GLY A 9 18.30 -77.62 -7.64
CA GLY A 9 18.17 -76.21 -7.27
C GLY A 9 17.99 -75.37 -8.51
N ARG A 10 16.95 -74.58 -8.56
CA ARG A 10 16.72 -73.57 -9.60
C ARG A 10 17.63 -72.40 -9.29
N LYS A 11 18.48 -72.03 -10.24
CA LYS A 11 19.30 -70.83 -10.16
C LYS A 11 18.38 -69.64 -10.07
N GLY A 12 18.29 -68.95 -8.92
CA GLY A 12 17.59 -67.67 -8.76
C GLY A 12 18.29 -66.64 -9.62
N GLY A 13 17.54 -65.97 -10.44
CA GLY A 13 18.05 -64.83 -11.16
C GLY A 13 18.55 -63.76 -10.18
N SER A 14 19.66 -63.16 -10.48
CA SER A 14 20.20 -62.02 -9.74
C SER A 14 19.18 -60.88 -9.88
N SER A 15 18.32 -60.73 -8.89
CA SER A 15 17.65 -59.43 -8.69
C SER A 15 18.73 -58.55 -8.13
N SER A 16 19.12 -57.49 -8.89
CA SER A 16 19.85 -56.40 -8.30
C SER A 16 19.07 -55.95 -7.07
N SER A 17 19.65 -56.07 -5.88
CA SER A 17 19.04 -55.58 -4.66
C SER A 17 18.94 -54.04 -4.79
N ARG A 18 17.74 -53.54 -5.11
CA ARG A 18 17.47 -52.13 -5.07
C ARG A 18 17.69 -51.63 -3.63
N THR A 19 18.52 -50.60 -3.47
CA THR A 19 18.63 -49.95 -2.16
C THR A 19 17.31 -49.23 -1.87
N PRO A 20 16.68 -49.44 -0.72
CA PRO A 20 15.49 -48.73 -0.32
C PRO A 20 15.73 -47.22 -0.34
N THR A 21 14.77 -46.49 -0.86
CA THR A 21 14.82 -45.00 -0.90
C THR A 21 13.95 -44.41 0.21
N GLU A 22 14.42 -43.36 0.82
CA GLU A 22 13.65 -42.58 1.81
C GLU A 22 13.17 -41.29 1.18
N GLN A 23 11.86 -41.10 1.15
CA GLN A 23 11.29 -39.80 0.78
C GLN A 23 11.68 -38.76 1.84
N PRO A 24 12.12 -37.57 1.48
CA PRO A 24 12.44 -36.55 2.47
C PRO A 24 11.19 -36.16 3.30
N ASP A 25 11.42 -35.70 4.53
CA ASP A 25 10.37 -35.15 5.38
C ASP A 25 9.81 -33.89 4.73
N ASP A 26 8.51 -33.88 4.44
CA ASP A 26 7.81 -32.82 3.71
C ASP A 26 6.76 -32.10 4.57
N LEU A 27 6.51 -32.56 5.79
CA LEU A 27 5.61 -31.89 6.72
C LEU A 27 6.35 -30.76 7.45
N GLN A 28 5.94 -29.53 7.16
CA GLN A 28 6.47 -28.35 7.81
C GLN A 28 5.41 -27.67 8.67
N SER A 29 5.82 -27.15 9.82
CA SER A 29 4.96 -26.33 10.66
C SER A 29 4.64 -25.00 9.96
N VAL A 30 3.36 -24.64 9.95
CA VAL A 30 2.89 -23.35 9.45
C VAL A 30 2.83 -22.36 10.62
N ALA A 31 3.62 -21.31 10.57
CA ALA A 31 3.58 -20.23 11.54
C ALA A 31 2.67 -19.11 11.01
N LYS A 32 1.52 -18.92 11.66
CA LYS A 32 0.57 -17.87 11.29
C LYS A 32 0.81 -16.60 12.10
N ALA A 33 0.99 -15.48 11.41
CA ALA A 33 1.00 -14.16 12.02
C ALA A 33 -0.43 -13.59 12.00
N LYS A 34 -0.84 -12.99 13.11
CA LYS A 34 -2.12 -12.29 13.28
C LYS A 34 -1.86 -10.87 13.73
N ILE A 35 -2.31 -9.91 12.95
CA ILE A 35 -2.03 -8.50 13.18
C ILE A 35 -3.35 -7.72 13.16
N LEU A 36 -3.53 -6.88 14.16
CA LEU A 36 -4.64 -5.93 14.24
C LEU A 36 -4.08 -4.52 14.15
N LEU A 37 -4.50 -3.78 13.12
CA LEU A 37 -4.10 -2.41 12.87
C LEU A 37 -5.25 -1.46 13.16
N ALA A 38 -4.97 -0.39 13.89
CA ALA A 38 -5.85 0.77 14.01
C ALA A 38 -5.51 1.74 12.88
N LEU A 39 -6.42 1.90 11.91
CA LEU A 39 -6.19 2.70 10.72
C LEU A 39 -6.41 4.19 10.96
N GLY A 40 -7.39 4.54 11.78
CA GLY A 40 -7.67 5.93 12.07
C GLY A 40 -8.88 6.11 12.96
N GLU A 41 -9.03 7.34 13.45
CA GLU A 41 -10.11 7.78 14.30
C GLU A 41 -11.35 8.15 13.50
N GLY A 42 -12.51 7.79 13.98
CA GLY A 42 -13.81 8.04 13.35
C GLY A 42 -14.29 6.90 12.47
N GLU A 43 -15.50 7.06 11.95
CA GLU A 43 -16.10 6.10 11.04
C GLU A 43 -15.59 6.34 9.62
N PHE A 44 -14.94 5.34 9.03
CA PHE A 44 -14.49 5.36 7.64
C PHE A 44 -15.63 4.96 6.70
N ALA A 45 -15.61 5.48 5.50
CA ALA A 45 -16.45 4.96 4.43
C ALA A 45 -16.11 3.48 4.17
N GLY A 46 -17.11 2.66 3.97
CA GLY A 46 -16.92 1.23 3.72
C GLY A 46 -16.26 0.95 2.36
N GLY A 47 -16.10 -0.32 2.06
CA GLY A 47 -15.71 -0.75 0.71
C GLY A 47 -14.23 -1.08 0.53
N LEU A 48 -13.44 -1.24 1.61
CA LEU A 48 -12.10 -1.81 1.50
C LEU A 48 -12.20 -3.23 0.95
N THR A 49 -11.42 -3.53 -0.09
CA THR A 49 -11.37 -4.83 -0.75
C THR A 49 -9.97 -5.44 -0.65
N ALA A 50 -9.82 -6.70 -1.04
CA ALA A 50 -8.50 -7.35 -1.08
C ALA A 50 -7.53 -6.69 -2.08
N ARG A 51 -8.03 -5.90 -3.04
CA ARG A 51 -7.21 -5.14 -4.00
C ARG A 51 -6.58 -3.90 -3.39
N ASP A 52 -7.17 -3.41 -2.29
CA ASP A 52 -6.75 -2.20 -1.60
C ASP A 52 -5.83 -2.49 -0.41
N ILE A 53 -5.47 -3.77 -0.18
CA ILE A 53 -4.60 -4.22 0.91
C ILE A 53 -3.34 -4.82 0.29
N TYR A 54 -2.18 -4.39 0.76
CA TYR A 54 -0.88 -4.73 0.19
C TYR A 54 0.02 -5.35 1.26
N LEU A 55 0.76 -6.40 0.86
CA LEU A 55 1.88 -6.98 1.61
C LEU A 55 3.15 -6.78 0.79
N ASP A 56 4.14 -6.11 1.35
CA ASP A 56 5.38 -5.71 0.64
C ASP A 56 5.10 -5.06 -0.73
N GLY A 57 4.08 -4.18 -0.78
CA GLY A 57 3.67 -3.46 -1.98
C GLY A 57 2.88 -4.29 -3.00
N THR A 58 2.60 -5.58 -2.72
CA THR A 58 1.78 -6.44 -3.60
C THR A 58 0.37 -6.56 -3.05
N ALA A 59 -0.64 -6.25 -3.86
CA ALA A 59 -2.05 -6.37 -3.46
C ALA A 59 -2.41 -7.83 -3.10
N LEU A 60 -3.37 -8.05 -2.20
CA LEU A 60 -3.84 -9.41 -1.89
C LEU A 60 -4.52 -10.05 -3.10
N GLU A 61 -5.22 -9.26 -3.91
CA GLU A 61 -5.97 -9.71 -5.09
C GLU A 61 -5.62 -8.84 -6.31
N ASN A 62 -5.44 -9.48 -7.45
CA ASN A 62 -5.24 -8.81 -8.74
C ASN A 62 -6.55 -8.32 -9.35
N ALA A 63 -6.47 -7.47 -10.39
CA ALA A 63 -7.64 -6.95 -11.09
C ALA A 63 -8.52 -8.03 -11.74
N ASP A 64 -7.95 -9.19 -12.07
CA ASP A 64 -8.66 -10.35 -12.62
C ASP A 64 -9.30 -11.26 -11.56
N GLY A 65 -9.13 -10.93 -10.26
CA GLY A 65 -9.64 -11.71 -9.13
C GLY A 65 -8.71 -12.83 -8.64
N SER A 66 -7.54 -12.99 -9.24
CA SER A 66 -6.54 -13.96 -8.77
C SER A 66 -5.88 -13.49 -7.47
N GLN A 67 -5.63 -14.44 -6.56
CA GLN A 67 -4.99 -14.15 -5.27
C GLN A 67 -3.47 -14.22 -5.40
N ASN A 68 -2.77 -13.20 -4.90
CA ASN A 68 -1.30 -13.15 -4.91
C ASN A 68 -0.69 -13.93 -3.73
N PHE A 69 -1.44 -14.14 -2.67
CA PHE A 69 -0.99 -14.86 -1.47
C PHE A 69 -1.99 -15.95 -1.10
N SER A 70 -1.47 -17.12 -0.75
CA SER A 70 -2.31 -18.24 -0.33
C SER A 70 -2.59 -18.18 1.18
N GLY A 71 -3.82 -18.49 1.58
CA GLY A 71 -4.17 -18.64 2.99
C GLY A 71 -4.12 -17.33 3.80
N VAL A 72 -4.23 -16.18 3.15
CA VAL A 72 -4.40 -14.89 3.83
C VAL A 72 -5.88 -14.70 4.16
N ALA A 73 -6.16 -14.37 5.43
CA ALA A 73 -7.48 -13.94 5.87
C ALA A 73 -7.40 -12.49 6.37
N TRP A 74 -8.42 -11.72 6.09
CA TRP A 74 -8.49 -10.34 6.55
C TRP A 74 -9.93 -9.94 6.88
N GLU A 75 -10.08 -8.95 7.75
CA GLU A 75 -11.36 -8.39 8.16
C GLU A 75 -11.22 -6.90 8.41
N PHE A 76 -12.15 -6.10 7.89
CA PHE A 76 -12.19 -4.66 8.09
C PHE A 76 -13.38 -4.26 8.97
N ARG A 77 -13.14 -3.31 9.89
CA ARG A 77 -14.17 -2.60 10.67
C ARG A 77 -14.07 -1.13 10.35
N SER A 78 -15.17 -0.54 9.94
CA SER A 78 -15.20 0.88 9.53
C SER A 78 -15.06 1.88 10.67
N GLY A 79 -15.15 1.47 11.92
CA GLY A 79 -15.05 2.38 13.06
C GLY A 79 -16.40 2.90 13.54
N THR A 80 -17.49 2.19 13.31
CA THR A 80 -18.80 2.58 13.87
C THR A 80 -18.82 2.52 15.39
N GLN A 81 -19.68 3.34 16.02
CA GLN A 81 -19.87 3.32 17.49
C GLN A 81 -20.32 1.94 17.98
N ALA A 82 -21.11 1.23 17.20
CA ALA A 82 -21.70 -0.06 17.55
C ALA A 82 -20.94 -1.27 16.98
N GLN A 83 -19.72 -1.06 16.42
CA GLN A 83 -19.00 -2.15 15.76
C GLN A 83 -18.73 -3.34 16.68
N LYS A 84 -18.72 -4.51 16.10
CA LYS A 84 -18.39 -5.75 16.79
C LYS A 84 -16.87 -5.92 16.87
N TYR A 85 -16.41 -6.60 17.92
CA TYR A 85 -14.99 -6.98 18.01
C TYR A 85 -14.61 -7.97 16.91
N ILE A 86 -13.33 -8.02 16.56
CA ILE A 86 -12.77 -9.01 15.64
C ILE A 86 -12.47 -10.27 16.43
N GLN A 87 -12.97 -11.40 15.94
CA GLN A 87 -12.75 -12.71 16.58
C GLN A 87 -11.34 -13.22 16.33
N GLY A 88 -10.85 -14.08 17.24
CA GLY A 88 -9.57 -14.77 17.03
C GLY A 88 -8.34 -14.02 17.51
N ILE A 89 -8.51 -12.87 18.17
CA ILE A 89 -7.45 -12.18 18.90
C ILE A 89 -7.52 -12.59 20.36
N PRO A 90 -6.57 -13.40 20.86
CA PRO A 90 -6.63 -13.89 22.23
C PRO A 90 -6.34 -12.76 23.22
N GLY A 91 -7.17 -12.66 24.26
CA GLY A 91 -6.90 -11.83 25.43
C GLY A 91 -6.24 -12.64 26.54
N THR A 92 -6.69 -13.89 26.72
CA THR A 92 -6.12 -14.81 27.69
C THR A 92 -6.07 -16.22 27.08
N GLU A 93 -4.93 -16.87 27.22
CA GLU A 93 -4.73 -18.24 26.80
C GLU A 93 -4.18 -19.06 27.96
N ASN A 94 -4.80 -20.21 28.22
CA ASN A 94 -4.35 -21.16 29.22
C ASN A 94 -4.13 -22.52 28.57
N GLU A 95 -2.87 -22.87 28.32
CA GLU A 95 -2.50 -24.15 27.70
C GLU A 95 -2.34 -25.24 28.76
N ILE A 96 -2.99 -26.37 28.55
CA ILE A 96 -2.98 -27.52 29.43
C ILE A 96 -2.44 -28.72 28.64
N ASN A 97 -1.32 -29.27 29.13
CA ASN A 97 -0.71 -30.47 28.54
C ASN A 97 -1.57 -31.68 28.78
N VAL A 98 -1.71 -32.55 27.77
CA VAL A 98 -2.51 -33.79 27.79
C VAL A 98 -1.62 -35.00 27.53
N GLY A 99 -0.88 -35.01 26.43
CA GLY A 99 0.02 -36.10 26.08
C GLY A 99 -0.67 -37.46 25.83
N THR A 100 -1.93 -37.44 25.37
CA THR A 100 -2.73 -38.65 25.20
C THR A 100 -2.78 -39.07 23.73
N GLU A 101 -2.52 -40.36 23.46
CA GLU A 101 -2.72 -40.95 22.15
C GLU A 101 -4.20 -41.07 21.83
N VAL A 102 -4.57 -40.74 20.58
CA VAL A 102 -5.92 -40.83 20.04
C VAL A 102 -5.95 -41.94 18.99
N SER A 103 -6.58 -43.05 19.32
CA SER A 103 -6.73 -44.15 18.39
C SER A 103 -8.05 -44.08 17.60
N SER A 104 -8.17 -44.89 16.56
CA SER A 104 -9.39 -44.98 15.75
C SER A 104 -10.58 -45.56 16.54
N THR A 105 -10.32 -46.27 17.63
CA THR A 105 -11.33 -46.89 18.51
C THR A 105 -11.59 -46.08 19.76
N THR A 106 -10.64 -45.22 20.19
CA THR A 106 -10.71 -44.49 21.45
C THR A 106 -10.50 -42.98 21.18
N PRO A 107 -11.61 -42.24 20.96
CA PRO A 107 -11.51 -40.79 20.77
C PRO A 107 -11.18 -40.10 22.11
N TRP A 108 -10.50 -39.00 22.02
CA TRP A 108 -10.36 -38.11 23.18
C TRP A 108 -11.60 -37.21 23.30
N THR A 109 -12.10 -37.03 24.53
CA THR A 109 -13.29 -36.20 24.79
C THR A 109 -13.07 -35.37 26.07
N ARG A 110 -13.46 -34.09 26.04
CA ARG A 110 -13.41 -33.22 27.21
C ARG A 110 -14.58 -32.24 27.21
N THR A 111 -15.15 -32.07 28.41
CA THR A 111 -16.20 -31.05 28.66
C THR A 111 -15.60 -29.81 29.30
N PHE A 112 -16.01 -28.65 28.79
CA PHE A 112 -15.63 -27.33 29.24
C PHE A 112 -16.87 -26.66 29.87
N THR A 113 -16.76 -26.20 31.11
CA THR A 113 -17.86 -25.59 31.88
C THR A 113 -17.71 -24.06 32.02
N ASN A 114 -16.53 -23.51 31.63
CA ASN A 114 -16.30 -22.07 31.68
C ASN A 114 -16.94 -21.40 30.47
N THR A 115 -18.14 -20.88 30.64
CA THR A 115 -18.93 -20.20 29.58
C THR A 115 -18.33 -18.87 29.09
N GLN A 116 -17.23 -18.39 29.68
CA GLN A 116 -16.49 -17.23 29.21
C GLN A 116 -15.53 -17.54 28.04
N LEU A 117 -15.29 -18.83 27.78
CA LEU A 117 -14.42 -19.24 26.69
C LEU A 117 -14.98 -18.80 25.32
N SER A 118 -14.09 -18.32 24.47
CA SER A 118 -14.41 -17.97 23.09
C SER A 118 -14.06 -19.11 22.13
N ALA A 119 -12.98 -19.85 22.43
CA ALA A 119 -12.49 -20.95 21.63
C ALA A 119 -11.68 -21.94 22.46
N VAL A 120 -11.50 -23.12 21.92
CA VAL A 120 -10.51 -24.11 22.39
C VAL A 120 -9.56 -24.41 21.24
N ARG A 121 -8.25 -24.36 21.51
CA ARG A 121 -7.22 -24.74 20.52
C ARG A 121 -6.66 -26.10 20.90
N LEU A 122 -6.74 -27.07 20.01
CA LEU A 122 -6.15 -28.40 20.17
C LEU A 122 -4.81 -28.44 19.42
N ARG A 123 -3.74 -28.88 20.09
CA ARG A 123 -2.43 -29.13 19.49
C ARG A 123 -2.19 -30.62 19.37
N LEU A 124 -2.21 -31.10 18.14
CA LEU A 124 -1.99 -32.48 17.78
C LEU A 124 -0.52 -32.69 17.39
N LYS A 125 0.00 -33.88 17.69
CA LYS A 125 1.33 -34.30 17.31
C LYS A 125 1.31 -35.67 16.64
N TRP A 126 1.99 -35.78 15.53
CA TRP A 126 2.38 -37.03 14.88
C TRP A 126 3.86 -37.27 15.18
N PRO A 127 4.22 -38.16 16.11
CA PRO A 127 5.63 -38.48 16.42
C PRO A 127 6.41 -38.90 15.19
N SER A 128 5.73 -39.66 14.31
CA SER A 128 6.18 -39.99 12.98
C SER A 128 4.98 -40.22 12.08
N LEU A 129 5.14 -39.95 10.79
CA LEU A 129 4.13 -40.22 9.76
C LEU A 129 4.87 -40.73 8.53
N PHE A 130 4.74 -42.03 8.27
CA PHE A 130 5.38 -42.69 7.16
C PHE A 130 4.72 -44.07 6.88
N LYS A 131 5.02 -44.64 5.71
CA LYS A 131 4.73 -46.02 5.35
C LYS A 131 6.01 -46.64 4.76
N GLN A 132 6.40 -47.80 5.25
CA GLN A 132 7.42 -48.61 4.64
C GLN A 132 6.78 -49.55 3.65
N GLU A 133 7.15 -49.42 2.39
CA GLU A 133 6.68 -50.31 1.31
C GLU A 133 7.37 -51.67 1.41
N ASP A 134 6.88 -52.69 0.68
CA ASP A 134 7.44 -54.03 0.74
C ASP A 134 8.84 -54.19 0.14
N ASP A 135 9.22 -53.24 -0.70
CA ASP A 135 10.59 -53.08 -1.24
C ASP A 135 11.56 -52.33 -0.31
N GLY A 136 11.04 -51.87 0.83
CA GLY A 136 11.81 -51.18 1.86
C GLY A 136 11.75 -49.65 1.76
N ASP A 137 11.18 -49.10 0.71
CA ASP A 137 11.05 -47.65 0.54
C ASP A 137 10.21 -47.04 1.67
N LEU A 138 10.67 -45.88 2.20
CA LEU A 138 9.92 -45.08 3.16
C LEU A 138 9.25 -43.92 2.44
N VAL A 139 7.92 -43.96 2.40
CA VAL A 139 7.06 -42.97 1.76
C VAL A 139 6.16 -42.28 2.77
N GLY A 140 5.50 -41.19 2.35
CA GLY A 140 4.52 -40.47 3.16
C GLY A 140 3.28 -41.32 3.41
N TYR A 141 2.54 -40.99 4.48
CA TYR A 141 1.27 -41.60 4.83
C TYR A 141 0.19 -40.54 5.05
N SER A 142 -1.09 -40.96 5.05
CA SER A 142 -2.22 -40.06 5.26
C SER A 142 -3.07 -40.52 6.44
N VAL A 143 -3.33 -39.60 7.36
CA VAL A 143 -4.21 -39.84 8.50
C VAL A 143 -5.38 -38.87 8.48
N ASN A 144 -6.60 -39.38 8.38
CA ASN A 144 -7.84 -38.61 8.48
C ASN A 144 -8.26 -38.51 9.94
N TYR A 145 -8.71 -37.36 10.36
CA TYR A 145 -9.22 -37.10 11.70
C TYR A 145 -10.32 -36.04 11.69
N ALA A 146 -11.14 -36.02 12.73
CA ALA A 146 -12.20 -35.04 12.90
C ALA A 146 -12.25 -34.51 14.33
N ILE A 147 -12.69 -33.27 14.45
CA ILE A 147 -13.01 -32.64 15.73
C ILE A 147 -14.50 -32.32 15.72
N ASP A 148 -15.21 -32.87 16.70
CA ASP A 148 -16.63 -32.63 16.89
C ASP A 148 -16.86 -31.78 18.12
N LEU A 149 -17.91 -30.98 18.08
CA LEU A 149 -18.36 -30.12 19.16
C LEU A 149 -19.80 -30.46 19.53
N GLN A 150 -20.07 -30.49 20.79
CA GLN A 150 -21.41 -30.63 21.37
C GLN A 150 -21.68 -29.48 22.34
N THR A 151 -22.77 -28.77 22.16
CA THR A 151 -23.19 -27.63 23.03
C THR A 151 -24.34 -28.09 23.93
N ASP A 152 -24.23 -27.86 25.25
CA ASP A 152 -25.25 -28.17 26.27
C ASP A 152 -25.80 -29.60 26.20
N GLY A 153 -24.95 -30.57 25.90
CA GLY A 153 -25.38 -31.98 25.79
C GLY A 153 -26.24 -32.29 24.56
N GLY A 154 -26.38 -31.35 23.62
CA GLY A 154 -27.15 -31.52 22.36
C GLY A 154 -26.52 -32.51 21.40
N THR A 155 -26.82 -32.37 20.10
CA THR A 155 -26.24 -33.21 19.04
C THR A 155 -24.79 -32.83 18.73
N TRP A 156 -23.99 -33.86 18.41
CA TRP A 156 -22.62 -33.66 17.92
C TRP A 156 -22.62 -32.99 16.55
N GLN A 157 -21.85 -31.95 16.43
CA GLN A 157 -21.57 -31.25 15.16
C GLN A 157 -20.08 -31.40 14.83
N THR A 158 -19.76 -31.75 13.60
CA THR A 158 -18.37 -31.82 13.16
C THR A 158 -17.87 -30.42 12.85
N ALA A 159 -17.02 -29.90 13.72
CA ALA A 159 -16.41 -28.61 13.57
C ALA A 159 -15.25 -28.63 12.54
N LEU A 160 -14.53 -29.73 12.47
CA LEU A 160 -13.43 -29.96 11.51
C LEU A 160 -13.38 -31.40 11.08
N ASN A 161 -13.26 -31.66 9.77
CA ASN A 161 -12.95 -32.94 9.18
C ASN A 161 -11.83 -32.75 8.15
N THR A 162 -10.65 -33.31 8.41
CA THR A 162 -9.45 -33.03 7.62
C THR A 162 -8.48 -34.20 7.67
N SER A 163 -7.38 -34.08 6.96
CA SER A 163 -6.28 -35.03 6.95
C SER A 163 -4.93 -34.37 7.15
N VAL A 164 -3.98 -35.13 7.60
CA VAL A 164 -2.56 -34.84 7.44
C VAL A 164 -2.00 -35.87 6.47
N THR A 165 -1.29 -35.39 5.44
CA THR A 165 -0.68 -36.24 4.40
C THR A 165 0.74 -35.78 4.18
N GLY A 166 1.68 -36.70 4.19
CA GLY A 166 3.08 -36.40 4.01
C GLY A 166 3.96 -37.33 4.83
N LYS A 167 5.25 -37.05 4.91
CA LYS A 167 6.23 -37.81 5.67
C LYS A 167 6.89 -36.97 6.75
N THR A 168 7.04 -37.54 7.93
CA THR A 168 7.93 -37.02 8.98
C THR A 168 8.48 -38.14 9.83
N THR A 169 9.78 -38.08 10.11
CA THR A 169 10.48 -38.98 11.03
C THR A 169 10.90 -38.27 12.32
N SER A 170 10.87 -36.93 12.32
CA SER A 170 11.27 -36.07 13.45
C SER A 170 10.10 -35.54 14.28
N GLY A 171 8.89 -35.86 13.85
CA GLY A 171 7.66 -35.36 14.47
C GLY A 171 7.10 -34.09 13.82
N TYR A 172 5.77 -34.01 13.75
CA TYR A 172 5.02 -32.89 13.21
C TYR A 172 3.91 -32.50 14.17
N GLU A 173 3.71 -31.20 14.36
CA GLU A 173 2.65 -30.66 15.19
C GLU A 173 1.72 -29.77 14.36
N ARG A 174 0.42 -29.85 14.64
CA ARG A 174 -0.61 -29.00 14.04
C ARG A 174 -1.60 -28.56 15.10
N SER A 175 -1.93 -27.28 15.10
CA SER A 175 -2.92 -26.69 16.00
C SER A 175 -4.19 -26.36 15.26
N HIS A 176 -5.35 -26.61 15.90
CA HIS A 176 -6.67 -26.23 15.40
C HIS A 176 -7.41 -25.44 16.46
N ARG A 177 -7.84 -24.23 16.12
CA ARG A 177 -8.76 -23.45 16.93
C ARG A 177 -10.18 -23.83 16.57
N ILE A 178 -10.97 -24.14 17.59
CA ILE A 178 -12.40 -24.45 17.50
C ILE A 178 -13.14 -23.31 18.21
N ASP A 179 -13.83 -22.49 17.44
CA ASP A 179 -14.65 -21.42 17.97
C ASP A 179 -15.89 -22.00 18.63
N LEU A 180 -16.23 -21.47 19.82
CA LEU A 180 -17.33 -21.99 20.63
C LEU A 180 -18.58 -21.12 20.41
N PRO A 181 -19.71 -21.72 19.95
CA PRO A 181 -20.97 -21.01 19.88
C PRO A 181 -21.46 -20.65 21.28
N GLN A 182 -22.48 -19.83 21.38
CA GLN A 182 -23.07 -19.52 22.69
C GLN A 182 -23.64 -20.79 23.34
N ALA A 183 -23.30 -21.05 24.60
CA ALA A 183 -23.80 -22.15 25.41
C ALA A 183 -24.45 -21.64 26.67
N GLY A 184 -25.44 -22.40 27.16
CA GLY A 184 -26.04 -22.14 28.47
C GLY A 184 -25.18 -22.65 29.63
N SER A 185 -24.49 -23.78 29.45
CA SER A 185 -23.73 -24.45 30.51
C SER A 185 -22.39 -25.04 30.09
N THR A 186 -22.35 -25.77 28.98
CA THR A 186 -21.16 -26.58 28.64
C THR A 186 -20.92 -26.70 27.16
N TRP A 187 -19.64 -26.93 26.83
CA TRP A 187 -19.24 -27.49 25.54
C TRP A 187 -18.46 -28.77 25.78
N THR A 188 -18.71 -29.76 24.92
CA THR A 188 -17.89 -30.98 24.90
C THR A 188 -17.22 -31.10 23.54
N ILE A 189 -15.89 -31.22 23.54
CA ILE A 189 -15.07 -31.40 22.32
C ILE A 189 -14.61 -32.84 22.27
N ARG A 190 -14.70 -33.45 21.08
CA ARG A 190 -14.24 -34.80 20.80
C ARG A 190 -13.30 -34.78 19.60
N LEU A 191 -12.09 -35.33 19.80
CA LEU A 191 -11.12 -35.55 18.74
C LEU A 191 -11.14 -37.03 18.35
N ARG A 192 -11.38 -37.34 17.08
CA ARG A 192 -11.44 -38.69 16.54
C ARG A 192 -10.41 -38.89 15.45
N LYS A 193 -9.62 -39.96 15.55
CA LYS A 193 -8.84 -40.51 14.41
C LYS A 193 -9.81 -41.33 13.56
N ILE A 194 -9.95 -41.00 12.27
CA ILE A 194 -10.86 -41.67 11.35
C ILE A 194 -10.15 -42.81 10.65
N THR A 195 -8.89 -42.61 10.28
CA THR A 195 -8.04 -43.66 9.71
C THR A 195 -7.85 -44.74 10.75
N ALA A 196 -8.14 -46.02 10.39
CA ALA A 196 -7.91 -47.16 11.26
C ALA A 196 -6.44 -47.27 11.66
N ASP A 197 -6.18 -47.64 12.91
CA ASP A 197 -4.83 -47.82 13.43
C ASP A 197 -4.16 -48.98 12.66
N ALA A 198 -3.01 -48.72 12.10
CA ALA A 198 -2.26 -49.67 11.29
C ALA A 198 -1.71 -50.84 12.12
N ASN A 199 -1.43 -50.57 13.42
CA ASN A 199 -0.89 -51.60 14.36
C ASN A 199 0.34 -52.33 13.78
N SER A 200 1.21 -51.63 13.04
CA SER A 200 2.35 -52.16 12.33
C SER A 200 3.56 -51.27 12.49
N ALA A 201 4.71 -51.85 12.76
CA ALA A 201 5.96 -51.12 12.80
C ALA A 201 6.38 -50.51 11.45
N LYS A 202 5.75 -50.96 10.33
CA LYS A 202 5.97 -50.42 8.98
C LYS A 202 5.19 -49.13 8.71
N ILE A 203 4.27 -48.71 9.58
CA ILE A 203 3.44 -47.54 9.39
C ILE A 203 3.48 -46.72 10.67
N GLY A 204 4.01 -45.48 10.55
CA GLY A 204 3.94 -44.50 11.61
C GLY A 204 2.66 -43.65 11.41
N ASP A 205 1.61 -43.96 12.19
CA ASP A 205 0.30 -43.31 12.07
C ASP A 205 -0.29 -42.85 13.41
N THR A 206 0.55 -42.81 14.46
CA THR A 206 0.14 -42.42 15.80
C THR A 206 -0.22 -40.94 15.82
N VAL A 207 -1.38 -40.65 16.42
CA VAL A 207 -1.84 -39.25 16.68
C VAL A 207 -1.89 -39.03 18.17
N THR A 208 -1.22 -38.01 18.66
CA THR A 208 -1.23 -37.64 20.08
C THR A 208 -1.84 -36.27 20.22
N LEU A 209 -2.81 -36.09 21.11
CA LEU A 209 -3.21 -34.78 21.57
C LEU A 209 -2.15 -34.28 22.56
N GLN A 210 -1.30 -33.37 22.14
CA GLN A 210 -0.21 -32.83 22.94
C GLN A 210 -0.74 -31.95 24.07
N SER A 211 -1.62 -31.00 23.71
CA SER A 211 -2.23 -30.07 24.64
C SER A 211 -3.56 -29.54 24.09
N PHE A 212 -4.36 -28.95 24.97
CA PHE A 212 -5.41 -28.04 24.56
C PHE A 212 -5.21 -26.69 25.25
N THR A 213 -5.64 -25.61 24.60
CA THR A 213 -5.58 -24.26 25.12
C THR A 213 -6.99 -23.70 25.25
N GLU A 214 -7.36 -23.26 26.46
CA GLU A 214 -8.56 -22.50 26.70
C GLU A 214 -8.32 -21.06 26.30
N VAL A 215 -9.14 -20.51 25.38
CA VAL A 215 -8.95 -19.17 24.81
C VAL A 215 -10.13 -18.29 25.15
N ILE A 216 -9.85 -17.15 25.74
CA ILE A 216 -10.81 -16.06 25.91
C ILE A 216 -10.34 -14.90 25.01
N ASP A 217 -11.13 -14.58 23.99
CA ASP A 217 -10.81 -13.48 23.08
C ASP A 217 -10.89 -12.13 23.80
N ALA A 218 -10.09 -11.21 23.35
CA ALA A 218 -9.99 -9.87 23.93
C ALA A 218 -11.28 -9.07 23.84
N LYS A 219 -12.22 -9.41 22.97
CA LYS A 219 -13.55 -8.80 22.76
C LYS A 219 -13.53 -7.25 22.78
N LEU A 220 -12.41 -6.66 22.35
CA LEU A 220 -12.21 -5.23 22.30
C LEU A 220 -12.84 -4.69 21.02
N ARG A 221 -13.81 -3.81 21.16
CA ARG A 221 -14.61 -3.29 20.06
C ARG A 221 -13.99 -2.09 19.37
N TYR A 222 -13.17 -1.30 20.09
CA TYR A 222 -12.58 -0.05 19.62
C TYR A 222 -13.59 0.88 18.92
N PRO A 223 -14.66 1.32 19.62
CA PRO A 223 -15.67 2.20 19.01
C PRO A 223 -15.01 3.44 18.40
N ASN A 224 -15.50 3.89 17.27
CA ASN A 224 -14.99 5.04 16.52
C ASN A 224 -13.52 4.91 16.05
N THR A 225 -13.01 3.68 15.92
CA THR A 225 -11.68 3.43 15.37
C THR A 225 -11.80 2.41 14.21
N ALA A 226 -11.38 2.80 13.03
CA ALA A 226 -11.34 1.88 11.89
C ALA A 226 -10.21 0.87 12.10
N LEU A 227 -10.51 -0.42 11.89
CA LEU A 227 -9.60 -1.53 12.16
C LEU A 227 -9.40 -2.40 10.91
N LEU A 228 -8.17 -2.83 10.69
CA LEU A 228 -7.83 -3.89 9.75
C LEU A 228 -7.19 -5.04 10.50
N TYR A 229 -7.81 -6.21 10.45
CA TYR A 229 -7.22 -7.48 10.88
C TYR A 229 -6.68 -8.21 9.66
N ILE A 230 -5.49 -8.77 9.79
CA ILE A 230 -4.89 -9.61 8.77
C ILE A 230 -4.18 -10.80 9.41
N GLU A 231 -4.38 -11.97 8.81
CA GLU A 231 -3.73 -13.23 9.19
C GLU A 231 -3.09 -13.84 7.96
N PHE A 232 -1.83 -14.25 8.08
CA PHE A 232 -1.09 -14.88 6.98
C PHE A 232 -0.08 -15.90 7.50
N ASP A 233 0.37 -16.78 6.60
CA ASP A 233 1.45 -17.71 6.85
C ASP A 233 2.81 -16.98 6.69
N SER A 234 3.58 -16.91 7.77
CA SER A 234 4.87 -16.22 7.79
C SER A 234 5.92 -16.88 6.89
N SER A 235 5.74 -18.14 6.53
CA SER A 235 6.66 -18.86 5.62
C SER A 235 6.70 -18.23 4.22
N GLN A 236 5.60 -17.57 3.79
CA GLN A 236 5.54 -16.85 2.52
C GLN A 236 6.44 -15.61 2.51
N PHE A 237 6.85 -15.14 3.69
CA PHE A 237 7.69 -13.94 3.88
C PHE A 237 9.02 -14.29 4.57
N ASN A 238 9.53 -15.50 4.36
CA ASN A 238 10.79 -15.99 4.97
C ASN A 238 10.82 -15.88 6.51
N GLY A 239 9.66 -16.02 7.16
CA GLY A 239 9.51 -15.91 8.61
C GLY A 239 9.46 -14.47 9.14
N SER A 240 9.49 -13.47 8.27
CA SER A 240 9.36 -12.05 8.62
C SER A 240 7.91 -11.57 8.54
N ILE A 241 7.64 -10.44 9.18
CA ILE A 241 6.38 -9.71 9.00
C ILE A 241 6.55 -8.79 7.79
N PRO A 242 5.72 -8.92 6.72
CA PRO A 242 5.79 -8.02 5.58
C PRO A 242 5.35 -6.61 5.96
N GLN A 243 5.72 -5.64 5.15
CA GLN A 243 5.17 -4.29 5.26
C GLN A 243 3.70 -4.32 4.85
N ILE A 244 2.80 -4.02 5.79
CA ILE A 244 1.36 -3.98 5.54
C ILE A 244 0.96 -2.55 5.22
N SER A 245 0.29 -2.35 4.10
CA SER A 245 -0.32 -1.08 3.73
C SER A 245 -1.71 -1.30 3.15
N CYS A 246 -2.55 -0.27 3.22
CA CYS A 246 -3.89 -0.32 2.64
C CYS A 246 -4.33 1.07 2.17
N GLU A 247 -5.28 1.10 1.23
CA GLU A 247 -5.86 2.30 0.66
C GLU A 247 -7.35 2.40 0.99
N PRO A 248 -7.73 2.78 2.22
CA PRO A 248 -9.12 2.90 2.60
C PRO A 248 -9.71 4.23 2.09
N ARG A 249 -11.00 4.26 1.82
CA ARG A 249 -11.73 5.52 1.83
C ARG A 249 -11.79 6.04 3.26
N GLY A 250 -11.29 7.25 3.48
CA GLY A 250 -11.19 7.84 4.80
C GLY A 250 -12.53 8.08 5.48
N ARG A 251 -12.54 8.96 6.48
CA ARG A 251 -13.72 9.21 7.31
C ARG A 251 -14.92 9.75 6.53
N VAL A 252 -16.10 9.34 6.97
CA VAL A 252 -17.33 10.07 6.66
C VAL A 252 -17.38 11.34 7.51
N ILE A 253 -17.77 12.45 6.88
CA ILE A 253 -17.82 13.79 7.48
C ILE A 253 -19.16 14.44 7.21
N ARG A 254 -19.40 15.59 7.84
CA ARG A 254 -20.59 16.40 7.58
C ARG A 254 -20.46 17.08 6.22
N VAL A 255 -21.41 16.79 5.34
CA VAL A 255 -21.54 17.48 4.04
C VAL A 255 -22.96 18.06 3.91
N PRO A 256 -23.20 19.09 3.11
CA PRO A 256 -24.56 19.59 2.86
C PRO A 256 -25.49 18.46 2.43
N ASP A 257 -26.73 18.51 2.91
CA ASP A 257 -27.74 17.50 2.55
C ASP A 257 -28.08 17.49 1.06
N ASN A 258 -27.92 18.64 0.37
CA ASN A 258 -28.12 18.81 -1.05
C ASN A 258 -26.89 18.49 -1.93
N TYR A 259 -25.77 18.07 -1.33
CA TYR A 259 -24.53 17.72 -2.01
C TYR A 259 -24.46 16.22 -2.33
N ASP A 260 -24.14 15.88 -3.56
CA ASP A 260 -23.79 14.52 -3.98
C ASP A 260 -22.26 14.40 -4.12
N PRO A 261 -21.56 13.69 -3.21
CA PRO A 261 -20.10 13.57 -3.25
C PRO A 261 -19.58 12.75 -4.45
N GLU A 262 -20.36 11.81 -4.98
CA GLU A 262 -19.92 10.96 -6.09
C GLU A 262 -19.89 11.74 -7.40
N THR A 263 -20.93 12.53 -7.66
CA THR A 263 -21.05 13.39 -8.86
C THR A 263 -20.49 14.80 -8.62
N ARG A 264 -20.17 15.17 -7.38
CA ARG A 264 -19.71 16.50 -6.94
C ARG A 264 -20.67 17.63 -7.32
N THR A 265 -21.97 17.34 -7.25
CA THR A 265 -23.02 18.27 -7.63
C THR A 265 -23.87 18.71 -6.44
N TYR A 266 -24.41 19.90 -6.55
CA TYR A 266 -25.28 20.51 -5.54
C TYR A 266 -26.67 20.72 -6.15
N SER A 267 -27.72 20.16 -5.52
CA SER A 267 -29.10 20.24 -6.02
C SER A 267 -29.94 21.18 -5.18
N GLY A 268 -30.66 22.09 -5.83
CA GLY A 268 -31.59 23.02 -5.16
C GLY A 268 -30.91 24.03 -4.25
N ILE A 269 -31.70 24.65 -3.37
CA ILE A 269 -31.20 25.64 -2.38
C ILE A 269 -30.83 24.90 -1.09
N TRP A 270 -29.59 25.10 -0.65
CA TRP A 270 -29.15 24.56 0.65
C TRP A 270 -29.75 25.36 1.81
N THR A 271 -30.37 24.67 2.77
CA THR A 271 -31.00 25.28 3.95
C THR A 271 -30.06 25.34 5.16
N GLY A 272 -28.81 24.88 5.00
CA GLY A 272 -27.81 24.80 6.08
C GLY A 272 -27.83 23.48 6.84
N ALA A 273 -28.61 22.49 6.40
CA ALA A 273 -28.63 21.14 6.96
C ALA A 273 -27.51 20.27 6.40
N PHE A 274 -27.07 19.28 7.19
CA PHE A 274 -25.97 18.39 6.86
C PHE A 274 -26.40 16.92 6.91
N LYS A 275 -25.73 16.11 6.11
CA LYS A 275 -25.73 14.65 6.16
C LYS A 275 -24.31 14.11 6.33
N TRP A 276 -24.20 12.86 6.71
CA TRP A 276 -22.92 12.18 6.80
C TRP A 276 -22.60 11.48 5.48
N ALA A 277 -21.44 11.76 4.90
CA ALA A 277 -20.96 11.12 3.69
C ALA A 277 -19.42 11.25 3.60
N TRP A 278 -18.83 10.41 2.78
CA TRP A 278 -17.44 10.56 2.42
C TRP A 278 -17.27 11.62 1.34
N THR A 279 -16.26 12.44 1.47
CA THR A 279 -15.81 13.37 0.43
C THR A 279 -14.36 13.74 0.66
N ASP A 280 -13.64 14.04 -0.42
CA ASP A 280 -12.30 14.62 -0.41
C ASP A 280 -12.33 16.13 -0.70
N ASN A 281 -13.49 16.77 -0.64
CA ASN A 281 -13.62 18.22 -0.78
C ASN A 281 -13.01 18.93 0.44
N PRO A 282 -11.94 19.74 0.25
CA PRO A 282 -11.19 20.33 1.37
C PRO A 282 -12.00 21.31 2.22
N ALA A 283 -13.00 21.97 1.66
CA ALA A 283 -13.82 22.90 2.41
C ALA A 283 -14.72 22.20 3.44
N TRP A 284 -15.28 21.04 3.09
CA TRP A 284 -16.09 20.25 4.03
C TRP A 284 -15.25 19.56 5.07
N ILE A 285 -14.03 19.14 4.69
CA ILE A 285 -13.04 18.63 5.65
C ILE A 285 -12.65 19.71 6.66
N PHE A 286 -12.42 20.95 6.19
CA PHE A 286 -12.16 22.10 7.05
C PHE A 286 -13.31 22.36 8.02
N TYR A 287 -14.56 22.35 7.53
CA TYR A 287 -15.74 22.49 8.36
C TYR A 287 -15.80 21.44 9.48
N ASP A 288 -15.62 20.17 9.09
CA ASP A 288 -15.72 19.05 10.06
C ASP A 288 -14.63 19.12 11.11
N LEU A 289 -13.41 19.55 10.78
CA LEU A 289 -12.31 19.76 11.73
C LEU A 289 -12.66 20.83 12.78
N VAL A 290 -13.41 21.86 12.40
CA VAL A 290 -13.81 22.91 13.36
C VAL A 290 -14.90 22.41 14.30
N VAL A 291 -15.89 21.66 13.81
CA VAL A 291 -17.10 21.33 14.59
C VAL A 291 -17.08 19.96 15.26
N THR A 292 -16.09 19.13 14.98
CA THR A 292 -15.98 17.78 15.56
C THR A 292 -15.31 17.86 16.93
N ASP A 293 -15.92 17.21 17.93
CA ASP A 293 -15.46 17.21 19.32
C ASP A 293 -14.33 16.21 19.62
N ARG A 294 -14.22 15.11 18.88
CA ARG A 294 -13.23 14.06 19.17
C ARG A 294 -11.82 14.39 18.69
N PHE A 295 -11.67 14.95 17.49
CA PHE A 295 -10.38 15.21 16.83
C PHE A 295 -10.32 16.62 16.21
N GLY A 296 -11.28 17.47 16.53
CA GLY A 296 -11.39 18.85 16.09
C GLY A 296 -11.53 19.82 17.25
N LEU A 297 -12.17 20.94 16.99
CA LEU A 297 -12.38 22.02 17.93
C LEU A 297 -13.77 22.06 18.57
N GLY A 298 -14.63 21.06 18.32
CA GLY A 298 -16.04 21.03 18.73
C GLY A 298 -16.28 21.14 20.23
N ASN A 299 -15.28 20.82 21.07
CA ASN A 299 -15.34 21.06 22.51
C ASN A 299 -15.23 22.56 22.90
N ARG A 300 -14.84 23.44 21.98
CA ARG A 300 -14.64 24.87 22.21
C ARG A 300 -15.46 25.74 21.27
N LEU A 301 -15.74 25.25 20.07
CA LEU A 301 -16.45 25.92 19.01
C LEU A 301 -17.67 25.13 18.58
N THR A 302 -18.70 25.80 18.14
CA THR A 302 -19.94 25.23 17.65
C THR A 302 -20.13 25.54 16.17
N ALA A 303 -21.13 24.96 15.53
CA ALA A 303 -21.50 25.28 14.15
C ALA A 303 -21.87 26.78 13.93
N ALA A 304 -22.14 27.53 14.99
CA ALA A 304 -22.38 28.98 14.94
C ALA A 304 -21.07 29.78 14.82
N ASN A 305 -19.94 29.19 15.21
CA ASN A 305 -18.63 29.84 15.20
C ASN A 305 -17.84 29.60 13.90
N ILE A 306 -18.53 29.19 12.82
CA ILE A 306 -17.90 29.02 11.51
C ILE A 306 -18.84 29.50 10.42
N ASP A 307 -18.32 30.31 9.50
CA ASP A 307 -19.07 30.79 8.34
C ASP A 307 -19.22 29.67 7.28
N LYS A 308 -20.26 28.83 7.49
CA LYS A 308 -20.57 27.71 6.58
C LYS A 308 -21.05 28.18 5.19
N TRP A 309 -21.56 29.42 5.06
CA TRP A 309 -22.09 29.91 3.78
C TRP A 309 -20.96 30.28 2.83
N THR A 310 -19.95 30.95 3.31
CA THR A 310 -18.73 31.20 2.52
C THR A 310 -18.02 29.87 2.19
N LEU A 311 -17.94 28.94 3.14
CA LEU A 311 -17.39 27.60 2.86
C LEU A 311 -18.17 26.82 1.79
N TYR A 312 -19.50 27.00 1.72
CA TYR A 312 -20.32 26.39 0.68
C TYR A 312 -19.91 26.88 -0.73
N GLN A 313 -19.66 28.18 -0.87
CA GLN A 313 -19.16 28.73 -2.14
C GLN A 313 -17.75 28.22 -2.47
N VAL A 314 -16.87 28.16 -1.47
CA VAL A 314 -15.52 27.61 -1.63
C VAL A 314 -15.59 26.13 -2.02
N ALA A 315 -16.49 25.35 -1.40
CA ALA A 315 -16.67 23.94 -1.72
C ALA A 315 -17.14 23.72 -3.16
N GLN A 316 -18.10 24.53 -3.63
CA GLN A 316 -18.54 24.51 -5.03
C GLN A 316 -17.39 24.85 -5.99
N TYR A 317 -16.54 25.81 -5.62
CA TYR A 317 -15.35 26.15 -6.40
C TYR A 317 -14.31 25.03 -6.43
N CYS A 318 -14.13 24.30 -5.33
CA CYS A 318 -13.27 23.12 -5.27
C CYS A 318 -13.73 22.00 -6.20
N ASP A 319 -15.04 21.79 -6.29
CA ASP A 319 -15.64 20.73 -7.10
C ASP A 319 -15.77 21.07 -8.59
N GLN A 320 -15.55 22.34 -8.98
CA GLN A 320 -15.61 22.71 -10.40
C GLN A 320 -14.61 21.90 -11.24
N PRO A 321 -15.06 21.34 -12.38
CA PRO A 321 -14.17 20.60 -13.27
C PRO A 321 -13.16 21.54 -13.95
N VAL A 322 -11.89 21.16 -13.93
CA VAL A 322 -10.80 21.84 -14.62
C VAL A 322 -10.04 20.83 -15.48
N PRO A 323 -9.34 21.28 -16.54
CA PRO A 323 -8.51 20.38 -17.35
C PRO A 323 -7.48 19.60 -16.51
N ASP A 324 -7.36 18.30 -16.79
CA ASP A 324 -6.41 17.42 -16.09
C ASP A 324 -4.94 17.59 -16.54
N GLY A 325 -4.70 18.43 -17.55
CA GLY A 325 -3.36 18.74 -18.05
C GLY A 325 -2.71 17.63 -18.90
N LYS A 326 -3.40 16.52 -19.15
CA LYS A 326 -2.86 15.36 -19.88
C LYS A 326 -3.01 15.44 -21.40
N GLY A 327 -3.39 16.61 -21.93
CA GLY A 327 -3.45 16.87 -23.38
C GLY A 327 -4.71 16.38 -24.09
N GLY A 328 -5.78 16.05 -23.34
CA GLY A 328 -7.09 15.65 -23.89
C GLY A 328 -8.23 16.56 -23.43
N SER A 329 -9.47 16.07 -23.52
CA SER A 329 -10.68 16.71 -22.96
C SER A 329 -10.98 16.24 -21.52
N GLY A 330 -10.05 15.54 -20.87
CA GLY A 330 -10.19 15.06 -19.51
C GLY A 330 -10.30 16.22 -18.52
N THR A 331 -11.19 16.07 -17.55
CA THR A 331 -11.37 17.03 -16.46
C THR A 331 -11.30 16.35 -15.10
N GLU A 332 -10.96 17.12 -14.11
CA GLU A 332 -10.87 16.69 -12.72
C GLU A 332 -11.37 17.81 -11.79
N PRO A 333 -11.76 17.52 -10.53
CA PRO A 333 -12.13 18.56 -9.59
C PRO A 333 -10.93 19.49 -9.35
N ARG A 334 -11.20 20.77 -9.10
CA ARG A 334 -10.17 21.78 -8.95
C ARG A 334 -9.23 21.47 -7.78
N TYR A 335 -9.78 21.15 -6.59
CA TYR A 335 -9.04 20.82 -5.38
C TYR A 335 -9.62 19.58 -4.71
N THR A 336 -8.75 18.72 -4.23
CA THR A 336 -9.08 17.59 -3.38
C THR A 336 -8.14 17.54 -2.18
N CYS A 337 -8.54 16.83 -1.14
CA CYS A 337 -7.73 16.65 0.04
C CYS A 337 -7.73 15.18 0.47
N ASN A 338 -6.57 14.55 0.34
CA ASN A 338 -6.30 13.21 0.84
C ASN A 338 -5.07 13.28 1.74
N VAL A 339 -5.27 13.24 3.04
CA VAL A 339 -4.20 13.47 4.01
C VAL A 339 -4.33 12.48 5.16
N TYR A 340 -3.20 12.05 5.70
CA TYR A 340 -3.10 11.28 6.92
C TYR A 340 -2.34 12.08 7.98
N ILE A 341 -3.04 12.52 9.02
CA ILE A 341 -2.46 13.34 10.09
C ILE A 341 -2.08 12.41 11.23
N GLN A 342 -0.80 12.31 11.55
CA GLN A 342 -0.26 11.50 12.63
C GLN A 342 0.28 12.34 13.78
N ASP A 343 0.75 13.54 13.49
CA ASP A 343 1.43 14.39 14.44
C ASP A 343 0.46 15.33 15.16
N ARG A 344 0.76 15.63 16.42
CA ARG A 344 0.04 16.63 17.19
C ARG A 344 0.57 18.01 16.86
N ASN A 345 -0.27 18.85 16.24
CA ASN A 345 0.01 20.24 15.94
C ASN A 345 -1.00 21.15 16.63
N ASP A 346 -0.68 22.45 16.71
CA ASP A 346 -1.66 23.43 17.18
C ASP A 346 -2.80 23.61 16.18
N ALA A 347 -3.99 23.90 16.69
CA ALA A 347 -5.20 23.96 15.89
C ALA A 347 -5.15 25.04 14.80
N TYR A 348 -4.56 26.20 15.09
CA TYR A 348 -4.46 27.30 14.11
C TYR A 348 -3.56 26.91 12.93
N THR A 349 -2.43 26.28 13.19
CA THR A 349 -1.54 25.77 12.14
C THR A 349 -2.26 24.76 11.26
N VAL A 350 -2.98 23.80 11.86
CA VAL A 350 -3.74 22.80 11.09
C VAL A 350 -4.80 23.48 10.21
N LEU A 351 -5.60 24.38 10.77
CA LEU A 351 -6.63 25.08 10.01
C LEU A 351 -6.06 25.94 8.88
N ARG A 352 -4.94 26.64 9.13
CA ARG A 352 -4.24 27.41 8.11
C ARG A 352 -3.73 26.51 6.98
N ASP A 353 -3.17 25.34 7.31
CA ASP A 353 -2.65 24.39 6.34
C ASP A 353 -3.78 23.77 5.50
N PHE A 354 -4.93 23.50 6.10
CA PHE A 354 -6.12 23.05 5.36
C PHE A 354 -6.71 24.15 4.48
N ALA A 355 -6.76 25.41 4.96
CA ALA A 355 -7.18 26.52 4.12
C ALA A 355 -6.24 26.72 2.91
N ALA A 356 -4.93 26.47 3.08
CA ALA A 356 -3.97 26.53 1.99
C ALA A 356 -4.20 25.52 0.87
N ILE A 357 -4.96 24.42 1.11
CA ILE A 357 -5.30 23.43 0.07
C ILE A 357 -6.14 24.11 -1.02
N PHE A 358 -7.19 24.84 -0.64
CA PHE A 358 -8.01 25.62 -1.58
C PHE A 358 -7.49 27.04 -1.81
N ARG A 359 -6.18 27.30 -1.55
CA ARG A 359 -5.50 28.58 -1.72
C ARG A 359 -6.17 29.70 -0.91
N GLY A 360 -6.59 29.33 0.29
CA GLY A 360 -7.35 30.20 1.17
C GLY A 360 -6.51 30.77 2.29
N MET A 361 -7.15 31.68 2.99
CA MET A 361 -6.72 32.17 4.29
C MET A 361 -7.85 31.97 5.30
N THR A 362 -7.49 31.81 6.56
CA THR A 362 -8.45 31.73 7.65
C THR A 362 -8.11 32.75 8.72
N TYR A 363 -9.13 33.37 9.25
CA TYR A 363 -9.02 34.36 10.35
C TYR A 363 -10.26 34.30 11.23
N TRP A 364 -10.15 34.89 12.43
CA TRP A 364 -11.25 35.03 13.35
C TRP A 364 -11.87 36.43 13.15
N GLY A 365 -13.17 36.47 12.83
CA GLY A 365 -13.93 37.71 12.64
C GLY A 365 -15.40 37.49 12.96
N ASP A 366 -16.05 38.48 13.58
CA ASP A 366 -17.48 38.45 13.95
C ASP A 366 -17.88 37.18 14.75
N ASP A 367 -17.04 36.77 15.70
CA ASP A 367 -17.20 35.53 16.50
C ASP A 367 -17.24 34.23 15.68
N GLN A 368 -16.73 34.26 14.46
CA GLN A 368 -16.66 33.10 13.57
C GLN A 368 -15.26 32.90 13.01
N ILE A 369 -14.95 31.64 12.70
CA ILE A 369 -13.87 31.29 11.81
C ILE A 369 -14.35 31.50 10.38
N VAL A 370 -13.70 32.43 9.69
CA VAL A 370 -13.93 32.71 8.28
C VAL A 370 -12.81 32.08 7.47
N ALA A 371 -13.16 31.32 6.44
CA ALA A 371 -12.23 30.80 5.46
C ALA A 371 -12.57 31.34 4.08
N LEU A 372 -11.62 32.06 3.49
CA LEU A 372 -11.74 32.65 2.16
C LEU A 372 -10.80 31.95 1.21
N ALA A 373 -11.23 31.70 -0.02
CA ALA A 373 -10.38 31.16 -1.09
C ALA A 373 -9.92 32.26 -2.05
N ASP A 374 -8.74 32.08 -2.64
CA ASP A 374 -8.30 32.89 -3.79
C ASP A 374 -9.01 32.38 -5.04
N MET A 375 -10.21 32.87 -5.28
CA MET A 375 -11.10 32.53 -6.39
C MET A 375 -11.62 33.77 -7.11
N PRO A 376 -12.09 33.67 -8.36
CA PRO A 376 -12.74 34.78 -9.05
C PRO A 376 -13.86 35.41 -8.19
N ARG A 377 -13.82 36.72 -8.03
CA ARG A 377 -14.80 37.45 -7.26
C ARG A 377 -14.98 38.82 -7.89
N ASP A 378 -16.20 39.29 -7.90
CA ASP A 378 -16.51 40.64 -8.33
C ASP A 378 -15.90 41.67 -7.37
N VAL A 379 -15.77 42.93 -7.84
CA VAL A 379 -15.29 44.03 -7.00
C VAL A 379 -16.33 44.31 -5.91
N ASP A 380 -15.91 44.18 -4.66
CA ASP A 380 -16.77 44.43 -3.50
C ASP A 380 -16.97 45.96 -3.24
N PHE A 381 -15.92 46.75 -3.37
CA PHE A 381 -15.97 48.19 -3.14
C PHE A 381 -14.97 48.98 -4.00
N THR A 382 -15.27 50.24 -4.27
CA THR A 382 -14.45 51.06 -5.14
C THR A 382 -13.92 52.31 -4.39
N TYR A 383 -12.63 52.55 -4.56
CA TYR A 383 -11.92 53.71 -4.00
C TYR A 383 -11.37 54.62 -5.09
N THR A 384 -11.58 55.88 -4.91
CA THR A 384 -11.10 56.96 -5.80
C THR A 384 -10.52 58.11 -4.95
N HIS A 385 -9.97 59.11 -5.59
CA HIS A 385 -9.55 60.33 -4.86
C HIS A 385 -10.69 61.00 -4.07
N ALA A 386 -11.94 60.72 -4.40
CA ALA A 386 -13.10 61.32 -3.77
C ALA A 386 -13.46 60.76 -2.39
N ASN A 387 -13.16 59.48 -2.14
CA ASN A 387 -13.45 58.82 -0.86
C ASN A 387 -12.19 58.36 -0.10
N VAL A 388 -11.02 58.84 -0.50
CA VAL A 388 -9.75 58.58 0.19
C VAL A 388 -9.28 59.85 0.88
N VAL A 389 -8.82 59.77 2.12
CA VAL A 389 -8.36 60.91 2.89
C VAL A 389 -7.20 61.64 2.17
N GLY A 390 -7.42 62.95 1.88
CA GLY A 390 -6.48 63.72 1.09
C GLY A 390 -6.30 63.24 -0.36
N GLY A 391 -7.11 62.32 -0.85
CA GLY A 391 -6.99 61.73 -2.19
C GLY A 391 -5.65 61.05 -2.44
N LYS A 392 -4.98 60.55 -1.43
CA LYS A 392 -3.59 60.06 -1.52
C LYS A 392 -3.52 58.53 -1.43
N PHE A 393 -3.03 57.92 -2.49
CA PHE A 393 -2.64 56.50 -2.53
C PHE A 393 -1.11 56.37 -2.42
N VAL A 394 -0.66 55.43 -1.65
CA VAL A 394 0.77 55.10 -1.49
C VAL A 394 1.02 53.71 -2.06
N TYR A 395 1.96 53.64 -3.00
CA TYR A 395 2.32 52.37 -3.63
C TYR A 395 3.67 51.88 -3.17
N SER A 396 3.77 50.62 -2.92
CA SER A 396 5.00 49.93 -2.64
C SER A 396 5.08 48.66 -3.49
N SER A 397 6.27 48.14 -3.66
CA SER A 397 6.49 46.85 -4.30
C SER A 397 7.50 46.04 -3.51
N SER A 398 7.45 44.72 -3.61
CA SER A 398 8.44 43.87 -3.02
C SER A 398 9.78 43.93 -3.78
N THR A 399 10.82 43.33 -3.23
CA THR A 399 12.10 43.21 -3.88
C THR A 399 12.06 42.23 -5.05
N THR A 400 13.00 42.30 -5.98
CA THR A 400 13.13 41.33 -7.08
C THR A 400 13.30 39.91 -6.60
N LYS A 401 13.79 39.73 -5.36
CA LYS A 401 13.96 38.39 -4.74
C LYS A 401 12.65 37.67 -4.47
N SER A 402 11.54 38.36 -4.32
CA SER A 402 10.22 37.77 -4.10
C SER A 402 9.44 37.49 -5.40
N ARG A 403 10.00 37.79 -6.57
CA ARG A 403 9.40 37.51 -7.88
C ARG A 403 9.86 36.15 -8.35
N TYR A 404 9.08 35.15 -8.00
CA TYR A 404 9.36 33.75 -8.40
C TYR A 404 9.09 33.54 -9.88
N THR A 405 9.96 32.76 -10.53
CA THR A 405 9.88 32.44 -11.97
C THR A 405 9.64 30.98 -12.23
N ASN A 406 9.90 30.16 -11.22
CA ASN A 406 9.62 28.73 -11.20
C ASN A 406 9.21 28.30 -9.80
N ALA A 407 8.53 27.16 -9.72
CA ALA A 407 8.16 26.55 -8.45
C ALA A 407 8.52 25.06 -8.47
N LEU A 408 8.87 24.55 -7.30
CA LEU A 408 9.04 23.15 -7.04
C LEU A 408 8.00 22.74 -6.00
N VAL A 409 7.05 21.88 -6.39
CA VAL A 409 5.90 21.51 -5.56
C VAL A 409 6.02 20.07 -5.12
N SER A 410 6.10 19.84 -3.81
CA SER A 410 6.02 18.49 -3.24
C SER A 410 4.57 18.04 -3.13
N TRP A 411 4.28 16.83 -3.57
CA TRP A 411 2.95 16.18 -3.53
C TRP A 411 3.09 14.69 -3.31
N SER A 412 2.03 14.01 -2.90
CA SER A 412 2.05 12.56 -2.63
C SER A 412 1.57 11.78 -3.84
N ASP A 413 2.43 10.95 -4.44
CA ASP A 413 2.16 10.23 -5.69
C ASP A 413 1.49 8.87 -5.43
N PRO A 414 0.20 8.69 -5.77
CA PRO A 414 -0.49 7.40 -5.61
C PRO A 414 0.15 6.27 -6.41
N ALA A 415 0.77 6.58 -7.57
CA ALA A 415 1.43 5.58 -8.40
C ALA A 415 2.71 5.04 -7.75
N ASN A 416 3.25 5.73 -6.76
CA ASN A 416 4.43 5.34 -5.99
C ASN A 416 4.10 5.14 -4.50
N GLY A 417 2.94 4.54 -4.19
CA GLY A 417 2.52 4.26 -2.82
C GLY A 417 2.38 5.50 -1.94
N TYR A 418 1.99 6.64 -2.52
CA TYR A 418 1.86 7.95 -1.86
C TYR A 418 3.17 8.54 -1.33
N ALA A 419 4.32 8.07 -1.82
CA ALA A 419 5.61 8.70 -1.53
C ALA A 419 5.66 10.12 -2.10
N ASP A 420 6.45 10.98 -1.45
CA ASP A 420 6.63 12.36 -1.90
C ASP A 420 7.29 12.42 -3.27
N ALA A 421 6.66 13.13 -4.18
CA ALA A 421 7.15 13.44 -5.51
C ALA A 421 7.25 14.96 -5.69
N MET A 422 8.09 15.39 -6.61
CA MET A 422 8.31 16.81 -6.89
C MET A 422 7.80 17.16 -8.28
N GLU A 423 6.94 18.18 -8.35
CA GLU A 423 6.46 18.74 -9.62
C GLU A 423 7.16 20.08 -9.89
N PRO A 424 8.03 20.16 -10.92
CA PRO A 424 8.64 21.42 -11.35
C PRO A 424 7.71 22.20 -12.27
N VAL A 425 7.51 23.47 -11.97
CA VAL A 425 6.65 24.39 -12.74
C VAL A 425 7.46 25.60 -13.18
N PHE A 426 7.39 25.93 -14.45
CA PHE A 426 8.14 27.06 -15.03
C PHE A 426 7.22 28.02 -15.77
N GLU A 427 7.44 29.32 -15.58
CA GLU A 427 6.93 30.39 -16.43
C GLU A 427 8.08 30.95 -17.29
N GLN A 428 8.26 30.38 -18.48
CA GLN A 428 9.42 30.67 -19.34
C GLN A 428 9.60 32.16 -19.63
N ALA A 429 8.49 32.90 -19.81
CA ALA A 429 8.54 34.34 -20.04
C ALA A 429 9.13 35.08 -18.83
N LEU A 430 8.86 34.64 -17.60
CA LEU A 430 9.40 35.20 -16.38
C LEU A 430 10.86 34.80 -16.17
N VAL A 431 11.20 33.56 -16.45
CA VAL A 431 12.58 33.07 -16.41
C VAL A 431 13.46 33.86 -17.39
N ALA A 432 12.98 34.07 -18.62
CA ALA A 432 13.74 34.88 -19.61
C ALA A 432 13.93 36.33 -19.17
N ARG A 433 12.97 36.90 -18.43
CA ARG A 433 13.01 38.31 -18.01
C ARG A 433 13.78 38.52 -16.71
N TYR A 434 13.65 37.65 -15.73
CA TYR A 434 14.14 37.86 -14.36
C TYR A 434 15.19 36.83 -13.92
N GLY A 435 15.49 35.83 -14.76
CA GLY A 435 16.37 34.72 -14.38
C GLY A 435 15.65 33.67 -13.56
N PHE A 436 16.40 32.70 -13.03
CA PHE A 436 15.88 31.60 -12.26
C PHE A 436 15.72 31.97 -10.78
N ASN A 437 14.50 31.99 -10.29
CA ASN A 437 14.16 32.22 -8.88
C ASN A 437 13.06 31.28 -8.44
N GLN A 438 13.42 30.26 -7.63
CA GLN A 438 12.57 29.12 -7.28
C GLN A 438 11.76 29.37 -6.01
N LEU A 439 10.50 29.01 -6.08
CA LEU A 439 9.58 28.90 -4.96
C LEU A 439 9.40 27.43 -4.60
N GLU A 440 9.59 27.05 -3.34
CA GLU A 440 9.30 25.71 -2.84
C GLU A 440 7.95 25.69 -2.13
N ILE A 441 7.10 24.74 -2.49
CA ILE A 441 5.75 24.62 -1.95
C ILE A 441 5.50 23.15 -1.59
N THR A 442 5.02 22.91 -0.37
CA THR A 442 4.44 21.61 0.00
C THR A 442 2.93 21.64 -0.24
N ALA A 443 2.44 20.78 -1.12
CA ALA A 443 1.02 20.66 -1.41
C ALA A 443 0.38 19.61 -0.50
N ILE A 444 0.02 20.02 0.71
CA ILE A 444 -0.61 19.14 1.71
C ILE A 444 -1.89 18.54 1.14
N GLY A 445 -2.07 17.21 1.31
CA GLY A 445 -3.26 16.48 0.87
C GLY A 445 -3.43 16.37 -0.65
N CYS A 446 -2.46 16.86 -1.43
CA CYS A 446 -2.48 16.79 -2.88
C CYS A 446 -1.95 15.43 -3.36
N THR A 447 -2.80 14.70 -4.06
CA THR A 447 -2.47 13.37 -4.63
C THR A 447 -2.52 13.36 -6.16
N ARG A 448 -2.57 14.55 -6.80
CA ARG A 448 -2.63 14.69 -8.25
C ARG A 448 -1.55 15.64 -8.75
N GLN A 449 -0.73 15.17 -9.67
CA GLN A 449 0.36 15.94 -10.29
C GLN A 449 -0.15 17.23 -10.94
N SER A 450 -1.29 17.15 -11.63
CA SER A 450 -1.95 18.32 -12.26
C SER A 450 -2.33 19.39 -11.25
N GLU A 451 -2.85 19.00 -10.10
CA GLU A 451 -3.18 19.93 -9.01
C GLU A 451 -1.92 20.56 -8.41
N ALA A 452 -0.86 19.76 -8.22
CA ALA A 452 0.46 20.28 -7.80
C ALA A 452 1.02 21.28 -8.79
N ASN A 453 0.93 21.01 -10.11
CA ASN A 453 1.32 21.93 -11.15
C ASN A 453 0.53 23.24 -11.08
N ARG A 454 -0.81 23.19 -10.97
CA ARG A 454 -1.67 24.36 -10.80
C ARG A 454 -1.33 25.15 -9.52
N LYS A 455 -0.93 24.46 -8.44
CA LYS A 455 -0.50 25.11 -7.18
C LYS A 455 0.81 25.88 -7.37
N GLY A 456 1.77 25.30 -8.05
CA GLY A 456 3.03 25.97 -8.41
C GLY A 456 2.80 27.18 -9.28
N ARG A 457 1.99 27.04 -10.32
CA ARG A 457 1.60 28.12 -11.22
C ARG A 457 0.89 29.26 -10.50
N TRP A 458 -0.02 28.94 -9.59
CA TRP A 458 -0.66 29.93 -8.72
C TRP A 458 0.36 30.72 -7.90
N GLY A 459 1.34 30.05 -7.29
CA GLY A 459 2.40 30.71 -6.52
C GLY A 459 3.21 31.70 -7.35
N ILE A 460 3.61 31.30 -8.56
CA ILE A 460 4.36 32.16 -9.49
C ILE A 460 3.52 33.37 -9.93
N LEU A 461 2.30 33.14 -10.43
CA LEU A 461 1.44 34.17 -11.01
C LEU A 461 0.92 35.15 -9.96
N THR A 462 0.66 34.72 -8.74
CA THR A 462 0.22 35.57 -7.64
C THR A 462 1.33 36.51 -7.21
N ASN A 463 2.60 36.06 -7.21
CA ASN A 463 3.75 36.89 -6.81
C ASN A 463 4.34 37.71 -7.96
N ASN A 464 3.89 37.55 -9.19
CA ASN A 464 4.44 38.28 -10.34
C ASN A 464 4.06 39.77 -10.33
N LYS A 465 2.82 40.09 -9.92
CA LYS A 465 2.31 41.46 -9.78
C LYS A 465 2.27 41.82 -8.29
N ASP A 466 3.38 42.30 -7.76
CA ASP A 466 3.63 42.47 -6.33
C ASP A 466 3.33 43.89 -5.80
N ARG A 467 2.62 44.71 -6.57
CA ARG A 467 2.27 46.08 -6.14
C ARG A 467 1.31 46.03 -4.97
N ILE A 468 1.65 46.75 -3.91
CA ILE A 468 0.82 46.96 -2.73
C ILE A 468 0.34 48.41 -2.78
N VAL A 469 -0.91 48.66 -2.48
CA VAL A 469 -1.50 49.96 -2.27
C VAL A 469 -1.88 50.15 -0.81
N THR A 470 -1.55 51.30 -0.24
CA THR A 470 -1.98 51.69 1.12
C THR A 470 -2.59 53.09 1.08
N PHE A 471 -3.73 53.26 1.71
CA PHE A 471 -4.45 54.53 1.77
C PHE A 471 -5.35 54.60 2.99
N ASN A 472 -5.71 55.82 3.39
CA ASN A 472 -6.58 56.08 4.52
C ASN A 472 -7.97 56.50 4.01
N VAL A 473 -9.01 56.00 4.66
CA VAL A 473 -10.39 56.30 4.34
C VAL A 473 -11.18 56.63 5.61
N GLY A 474 -12.32 57.25 5.48
CA GLY A 474 -13.23 57.45 6.58
C GLY A 474 -13.99 56.19 6.96
N LEU A 475 -15.28 56.29 7.30
CA LEU A 475 -16.12 55.19 7.73
C LEU A 475 -16.29 54.09 6.65
N ASP A 476 -16.05 54.41 5.39
CA ASP A 476 -16.03 53.45 4.26
C ASP A 476 -14.98 52.32 4.48
N GLY A 477 -14.00 52.57 5.37
CA GLY A 477 -13.00 51.56 5.72
C GLY A 477 -13.50 50.39 6.53
N ASN A 478 -14.69 50.47 7.08
CA ASN A 478 -15.31 49.38 7.81
C ASN A 478 -16.05 48.40 6.88
N ILE A 479 -16.15 48.70 5.57
CA ILE A 479 -16.89 47.86 4.59
C ILE A 479 -16.03 46.71 4.10
N PRO A 480 -14.82 46.90 3.56
CA PRO A 480 -14.03 45.80 3.02
C PRO A 480 -13.27 45.07 4.14
N GLN A 481 -13.44 43.76 4.16
CA GLN A 481 -12.69 42.90 5.07
C GLN A 481 -11.47 42.29 4.37
N PRO A 482 -10.47 41.79 5.10
CA PRO A 482 -9.38 41.04 4.51
C PRO A 482 -9.87 39.95 3.57
N GLY A 483 -9.29 39.90 2.36
CA GLY A 483 -9.70 38.93 1.31
C GLY A 483 -10.70 39.49 0.29
N TYR A 484 -11.35 40.62 0.56
CA TYR A 484 -12.24 41.30 -0.38
C TYR A 484 -11.48 41.93 -1.54
N ILE A 485 -12.11 42.08 -2.68
CA ILE A 485 -11.55 42.71 -3.88
C ILE A 485 -12.03 44.16 -3.94
N ILE A 486 -11.10 45.08 -3.96
CA ILE A 486 -11.37 46.51 -4.13
C ILE A 486 -10.83 47.01 -5.46
N ALA A 487 -11.57 47.89 -6.07
CA ALA A 487 -11.10 48.63 -7.25
C ALA A 487 -10.53 49.99 -6.81
N VAL A 488 -9.36 50.30 -7.28
CA VAL A 488 -8.68 51.60 -7.02
C VAL A 488 -8.52 52.37 -8.32
N SER A 489 -9.16 53.55 -8.37
CA SER A 489 -9.04 54.45 -9.48
C SER A 489 -8.19 55.65 -9.06
N ASP A 490 -6.89 55.58 -9.40
CA ASP A 490 -5.92 56.66 -9.15
C ASP A 490 -5.55 57.37 -10.45
N ARG A 491 -5.95 58.65 -10.56
CA ARG A 491 -5.64 59.48 -11.73
C ARG A 491 -4.14 59.62 -12.00
N ASN A 492 -3.32 59.57 -10.96
CA ASN A 492 -1.86 59.69 -11.13
C ASN A 492 -1.28 58.46 -11.83
N LEU A 493 -1.93 57.34 -11.74
CA LEU A 493 -1.54 56.09 -12.37
C LEU A 493 -2.18 55.89 -13.75
N SER A 494 -3.43 56.33 -13.91
CA SER A 494 -4.21 56.15 -15.14
C SER A 494 -4.05 57.32 -16.12
N GLY A 495 -3.51 58.44 -15.66
CA GLY A 495 -3.36 59.68 -16.45
C GLY A 495 -4.67 60.39 -16.78
N ARG A 496 -5.82 59.91 -16.27
CA ARG A 496 -7.15 60.47 -16.48
C ARG A 496 -8.02 60.29 -15.24
N ASP A 497 -9.00 61.21 -15.05
CA ASP A 497 -10.03 61.05 -14.02
C ASP A 497 -11.06 60.01 -14.48
N LEU A 498 -10.96 58.82 -13.93
CA LEU A 498 -11.88 57.69 -14.23
C LEU A 498 -13.03 57.61 -13.26
N GLY A 499 -13.12 58.46 -12.24
CA GLY A 499 -14.14 58.40 -11.22
C GLY A 499 -14.42 59.70 -10.50
N GLY A 500 -15.51 59.75 -9.74
CA GLY A 500 -15.99 60.91 -9.00
C GLY A 500 -17.16 60.56 -8.10
N ARG A 501 -18.04 61.54 -7.86
CA ARG A 501 -19.25 61.37 -7.07
C ARG A 501 -20.51 61.66 -7.92
N LEU A 502 -21.59 60.95 -7.65
CA LEU A 502 -22.89 61.18 -8.26
C LEU A 502 -23.47 62.49 -7.74
N SER A 503 -23.86 63.39 -8.62
CA SER A 503 -24.56 64.62 -8.26
C SER A 503 -26.08 64.36 -8.04
N ALA A 504 -26.67 63.44 -8.82
CA ALA A 504 -28.09 63.05 -8.71
C ALA A 504 -28.32 61.73 -9.41
N VAL A 505 -29.42 61.06 -9.04
CA VAL A 505 -29.85 59.78 -9.64
C VAL A 505 -31.33 59.79 -9.90
N ASN A 506 -31.73 59.35 -11.10
CA ASN A 506 -33.15 59.17 -11.45
C ASN A 506 -33.30 57.81 -12.23
N GLY A 507 -33.64 56.74 -11.49
CA GLY A 507 -33.79 55.43 -12.06
C GLY A 507 -32.49 54.91 -12.70
N ARG A 508 -32.45 54.82 -14.04
CA ARG A 508 -31.26 54.40 -14.80
C ARG A 508 -30.35 55.54 -15.23
N VAL A 509 -30.76 56.78 -14.95
CA VAL A 509 -29.98 57.97 -15.32
C VAL A 509 -29.18 58.43 -14.12
N LEU A 510 -27.90 58.51 -14.28
CA LEU A 510 -26.93 59.03 -13.30
C LEU A 510 -26.46 60.43 -13.77
N LYS A 511 -26.52 61.41 -12.89
CA LYS A 511 -25.83 62.71 -13.10
C LYS A 511 -24.49 62.64 -12.35
N LEU A 512 -23.42 62.73 -13.11
CA LEU A 512 -22.07 62.75 -12.56
C LEU A 512 -21.66 64.16 -12.13
N ASP A 513 -20.63 64.28 -11.31
CA ASP A 513 -20.03 65.55 -10.88
C ASP A 513 -19.15 66.20 -11.99
N ARG A 514 -18.90 65.45 -13.05
CA ARG A 514 -18.13 65.93 -14.22
C ARG A 514 -18.49 65.14 -15.47
N VAL A 515 -18.08 65.62 -16.63
CA VAL A 515 -18.22 64.91 -17.91
C VAL A 515 -17.23 63.73 -17.92
N PRO A 516 -17.72 62.47 -18.00
CA PRO A 516 -16.83 61.33 -17.99
C PRO A 516 -16.12 61.14 -19.34
N SER A 517 -14.88 60.60 -19.30
CA SER A 517 -14.18 60.17 -20.49
C SER A 517 -14.64 58.73 -20.83
N ALA A 518 -15.85 58.59 -21.40
CA ALA A 518 -16.45 57.29 -21.65
C ALA A 518 -17.27 57.34 -22.96
N LYS A 519 -17.60 56.17 -23.49
CA LYS A 519 -18.49 55.94 -24.65
C LYS A 519 -19.60 54.97 -24.32
N ALA A 520 -20.65 54.92 -25.12
CA ALA A 520 -21.66 53.88 -25.02
C ALA A 520 -20.98 52.51 -25.22
N GLY A 521 -21.36 51.51 -24.42
CA GLY A 521 -20.73 50.21 -24.33
C GLY A 521 -19.71 50.06 -23.20
N ASP A 522 -19.08 51.15 -22.72
CA ASP A 522 -18.25 51.13 -21.53
C ASP A 522 -19.07 50.80 -20.28
N ARG A 523 -18.43 50.48 -19.19
CA ARG A 523 -19.09 50.12 -17.93
C ARG A 523 -18.88 51.23 -16.90
N ILE A 524 -19.93 51.46 -16.10
CA ILE A 524 -19.85 52.34 -14.93
C ILE A 524 -20.08 51.48 -13.67
N MET A 525 -19.14 51.54 -12.75
CA MET A 525 -19.26 50.99 -11.41
C MET A 525 -19.75 52.06 -10.44
N VAL A 526 -20.68 51.71 -9.56
CA VAL A 526 -21.21 52.61 -8.54
C VAL A 526 -21.29 51.89 -7.21
N ASN A 527 -20.82 52.54 -6.13
CA ASN A 527 -21.03 52.09 -4.78
C ASN A 527 -22.48 52.36 -4.35
N LEU A 528 -23.14 51.29 -3.89
CA LEU A 528 -24.54 51.34 -3.49
C LEU A 528 -24.69 51.58 -1.98
N PRO A 529 -25.85 52.04 -1.49
CA PRO A 529 -26.11 52.28 -0.07
C PRO A 529 -25.88 51.03 0.82
N SER A 530 -26.07 49.84 0.30
CA SER A 530 -25.76 48.55 0.98
C SER A 530 -24.28 48.27 1.19
N GLY A 531 -23.41 49.16 0.67
CA GLY A 531 -21.96 48.98 0.78
C GLY A 531 -21.31 48.08 -0.27
N ILE A 532 -22.09 47.65 -1.29
CA ILE A 532 -21.56 46.86 -2.41
C ILE A 532 -21.36 47.73 -3.65
N THR A 533 -20.42 47.36 -4.50
CA THR A 533 -20.22 47.95 -5.83
C THR A 533 -20.98 47.15 -6.88
N GLN A 534 -21.71 47.82 -7.76
CA GLN A 534 -22.30 47.18 -8.92
C GLN A 534 -21.84 47.87 -10.21
N SER A 535 -21.60 47.10 -11.23
CA SER A 535 -21.25 47.53 -12.57
C SER A 535 -22.43 47.46 -13.52
N ARG A 536 -22.61 48.49 -14.36
CA ARG A 536 -23.64 48.52 -15.42
C ARG A 536 -23.02 49.02 -16.71
N THR A 537 -23.52 48.49 -17.84
CA THR A 537 -23.09 48.96 -19.15
C THR A 537 -23.77 50.30 -19.45
N ILE A 538 -22.99 51.25 -19.95
CA ILE A 538 -23.48 52.58 -20.38
C ILE A 538 -24.23 52.44 -21.68
N GLN A 539 -25.52 52.79 -21.67
CA GLN A 539 -26.35 52.84 -22.83
C GLN A 539 -26.11 54.08 -23.66
N SER A 540 -26.06 55.26 -22.99
CA SER A 540 -25.84 56.56 -23.64
C SER A 540 -25.25 57.58 -22.67
N LEU A 541 -24.58 58.58 -23.21
CA LEU A 541 -24.02 59.71 -22.49
C LEU A 541 -24.49 61.02 -23.12
N SER A 542 -24.72 61.98 -22.26
CA SER A 542 -25.06 63.36 -22.68
C SER A 542 -24.48 64.33 -21.64
N GLY A 543 -23.29 64.88 -21.89
CA GLY A 543 -22.58 65.70 -20.90
C GLY A 543 -22.30 64.92 -19.62
N GLU A 544 -22.81 65.44 -18.48
CA GLU A 544 -22.67 64.79 -17.16
C GLU A 544 -23.70 63.65 -16.93
N MET A 545 -24.63 63.45 -17.87
CA MET A 545 -25.68 62.45 -17.72
C MET A 545 -25.27 61.13 -18.37
N VAL A 546 -25.31 60.07 -17.59
CA VAL A 546 -25.04 58.69 -18.02
C VAL A 546 -26.30 57.86 -17.82
N THR A 547 -26.77 57.25 -18.90
CA THR A 547 -27.89 56.27 -18.83
C THR A 547 -27.34 54.85 -18.90
N VAL A 548 -27.70 54.00 -17.95
CA VAL A 548 -27.26 52.60 -17.93
C VAL A 548 -28.33 51.67 -18.55
N THR A 549 -27.89 50.53 -19.10
CA THR A 549 -28.75 49.56 -19.78
C THR A 549 -29.76 48.92 -18.85
N THR A 550 -29.39 48.64 -17.63
CA THR A 550 -30.25 48.01 -16.58
C THR A 550 -30.14 48.77 -15.28
N ALA A 551 -31.22 48.78 -14.50
CA ALA A 551 -31.20 49.41 -13.17
C ALA A 551 -30.23 48.70 -12.22
N PHE A 552 -29.75 49.43 -11.23
CA PHE A 552 -29.02 48.85 -10.10
C PHE A 552 -29.97 48.05 -9.19
N SER A 553 -29.46 47.12 -8.37
CA SER A 553 -30.31 46.36 -7.44
C SER A 553 -31.00 47.24 -6.39
N GLU A 554 -30.39 48.36 -6.04
CA GLU A 554 -30.95 49.42 -5.23
C GLU A 554 -30.61 50.77 -5.87
N LEU A 555 -31.39 51.82 -5.56
CA LEU A 555 -31.18 53.14 -6.16
C LEU A 555 -29.89 53.79 -5.58
N PRO A 556 -28.87 54.07 -6.40
CA PRO A 556 -27.70 54.78 -5.93
C PRO A 556 -28.14 56.17 -5.37
N GLN A 557 -27.43 56.66 -4.38
CA GLN A 557 -27.69 57.97 -3.77
C GLN A 557 -26.73 59.05 -4.33
N ALA A 558 -27.13 60.31 -4.17
CA ALA A 558 -26.18 61.41 -4.40
C ALA A 558 -24.94 61.23 -3.49
N GLU A 559 -23.82 61.71 -3.94
CA GLU A 559 -22.49 61.57 -3.30
C GLU A 559 -21.91 60.15 -3.37
N ALA A 560 -22.60 59.12 -3.89
CA ALA A 560 -22.02 57.81 -4.14
C ALA A 560 -20.87 57.86 -5.14
N VAL A 561 -19.86 57.06 -4.92
CA VAL A 561 -18.67 57.00 -5.78
C VAL A 561 -18.97 56.25 -7.06
N TRP A 562 -18.52 56.76 -8.19
CA TRP A 562 -18.58 56.10 -9.48
C TRP A 562 -17.17 55.98 -10.09
N VAL A 563 -16.97 54.93 -10.93
CA VAL A 563 -15.79 54.71 -11.74
C VAL A 563 -16.19 54.18 -13.11
N ILE A 564 -15.54 54.65 -14.18
CA ILE A 564 -15.68 54.13 -15.54
C ILE A 564 -14.65 53.07 -15.83
N GLU A 565 -15.10 52.00 -16.47
CA GLU A 565 -14.24 50.98 -17.07
C GLU A 565 -14.48 50.93 -18.57
N SER A 566 -13.40 50.94 -19.34
CA SER A 566 -13.42 50.78 -20.79
C SER A 566 -12.36 49.76 -21.21
N ASP A 567 -12.40 49.27 -22.45
CA ASP A 567 -11.42 48.34 -23.01
C ASP A 567 -9.96 48.86 -22.92
N GLU A 568 -9.79 50.20 -22.86
CA GLU A 568 -8.47 50.85 -22.80
C GLU A 568 -8.07 51.31 -21.37
N LEU A 569 -9.05 51.38 -20.46
CA LEU A 569 -8.85 51.99 -19.14
C LEU A 569 -9.73 51.26 -18.12
N TYR A 570 -9.15 50.59 -17.16
CA TYR A 570 -9.84 49.94 -16.07
C TYR A 570 -9.23 50.28 -14.73
N ALA A 571 -10.06 50.31 -13.69
CA ALA A 571 -9.62 50.48 -12.32
C ALA A 571 -8.75 49.26 -11.91
N GLN A 572 -7.63 49.55 -11.26
CA GLN A 572 -6.76 48.48 -10.78
C GLN A 572 -7.42 47.75 -9.61
N GLN A 573 -7.43 46.44 -9.66
CA GLN A 573 -8.00 45.61 -8.62
C GLN A 573 -6.94 45.23 -7.60
N TYR A 574 -7.31 45.26 -6.33
CA TYR A 574 -6.47 44.87 -5.22
C TYR A 574 -7.26 43.98 -4.27
N ARG A 575 -6.60 42.95 -3.75
CA ARG A 575 -7.14 42.14 -2.65
C ARG A 575 -6.78 42.81 -1.33
N VAL A 576 -7.72 43.07 -0.48
CA VAL A 576 -7.49 43.63 0.86
C VAL A 576 -6.69 42.63 1.69
N VAL A 577 -5.54 43.09 2.21
CA VAL A 577 -4.66 42.30 3.08
C VAL A 577 -4.95 42.63 4.54
N SER A 578 -5.11 43.93 4.84
CA SER A 578 -5.42 44.38 6.19
C SER A 578 -6.24 45.64 6.18
N VAL A 579 -7.10 45.77 7.17
CA VAL A 579 -7.82 46.97 7.54
C VAL A 579 -7.48 47.31 8.98
N THR A 580 -6.95 48.50 9.24
CA THR A 580 -6.56 48.92 10.58
C THR A 580 -7.37 50.15 10.98
N ASP A 581 -8.06 50.07 12.10
CA ASP A 581 -8.72 51.21 12.70
C ASP A 581 -7.64 52.11 13.36
N ASN A 582 -7.61 53.39 12.94
CA ASN A 582 -6.65 54.38 13.43
C ASN A 582 -7.11 55.02 14.75
N ASN A 583 -8.29 54.66 15.28
CA ASN A 583 -8.89 55.22 16.48
C ASN A 583 -9.19 56.73 16.43
N ASP A 584 -9.25 57.29 15.25
CA ASP A 584 -9.55 58.69 14.97
C ASP A 584 -10.77 58.87 14.01
N GLY A 585 -11.50 57.80 13.78
CA GLY A 585 -12.59 57.70 12.81
C GLY A 585 -12.14 57.45 11.37
N THR A 586 -10.86 57.12 11.18
CA THR A 586 -10.30 56.72 9.89
C THR A 586 -9.77 55.31 9.95
N TYR A 587 -9.68 54.68 8.78
CA TYR A 587 -9.15 53.34 8.60
C TYR A 587 -8.02 53.36 7.58
N THR A 588 -6.97 52.57 7.87
CA THR A 588 -5.90 52.30 6.91
C THR A 588 -6.17 50.99 6.18
N ILE A 589 -6.31 51.04 4.87
CA ILE A 589 -6.50 49.87 4.02
C ILE A 589 -5.20 49.57 3.30
N THR A 590 -4.77 48.31 3.38
CA THR A 590 -3.63 47.81 2.60
C THR A 590 -4.14 46.72 1.66
N GLY A 591 -3.91 46.90 0.36
CA GLY A 591 -4.32 45.93 -0.68
C GLY A 591 -3.14 45.47 -1.52
N ALA A 592 -3.06 44.16 -1.82
CA ALA A 592 -2.13 43.56 -2.76
C ALA A 592 -2.76 43.50 -4.15
N ASN A 593 -1.99 43.72 -5.22
CA ASN A 593 -2.50 43.67 -6.59
C ASN A 593 -3.22 42.35 -6.88
N HIS A 594 -4.41 42.47 -7.46
CA HIS A 594 -5.24 41.33 -7.88
C HIS A 594 -5.32 41.29 -9.40
N ASP A 595 -4.93 40.14 -9.98
CA ASP A 595 -5.01 39.85 -11.42
C ASP A 595 -6.12 38.86 -11.67
N PRO A 596 -7.32 39.25 -12.17
CA PRO A 596 -8.42 38.35 -12.43
C PRO A 596 -8.11 37.34 -13.55
N ASP A 597 -7.20 37.65 -14.48
CA ASP A 597 -6.87 36.77 -15.61
C ASP A 597 -5.95 35.61 -15.19
N LYS A 598 -5.40 35.67 -13.97
CA LYS A 598 -4.54 34.57 -13.47
C LYS A 598 -5.26 33.25 -13.37
N TYR A 599 -6.56 33.24 -13.04
CA TYR A 599 -7.32 32.01 -12.80
C TYR A 599 -7.43 31.12 -14.03
N ALA A 600 -7.81 31.73 -15.18
CA ALA A 600 -7.86 31.00 -16.44
C ALA A 600 -6.46 30.45 -16.83
N ARG A 601 -5.42 31.24 -16.65
CA ARG A 601 -4.02 30.82 -16.93
C ARG A 601 -3.54 29.71 -16.02
N ILE A 602 -3.99 29.69 -14.75
CA ILE A 602 -3.68 28.62 -13.80
C ILE A 602 -4.37 27.34 -14.23
N ASP A 603 -5.66 27.40 -14.55
CA ASP A 603 -6.49 26.21 -14.81
C ASP A 603 -6.14 25.56 -16.16
N THR A 604 -5.93 26.37 -17.20
CA THR A 604 -5.67 25.86 -18.57
C THR A 604 -4.19 25.67 -18.89
N GLY A 605 -3.30 26.25 -18.08
CA GLY A 605 -1.86 26.26 -18.36
C GLY A 605 -1.11 25.03 -17.84
N ALA A 606 -1.76 24.13 -17.13
CA ALA A 606 -1.12 22.89 -16.67
C ALA A 606 -0.86 22.00 -17.89
N VAL A 607 0.40 21.75 -18.19
CA VAL A 607 0.85 20.74 -19.16
C VAL A 607 1.66 19.74 -18.37
N ILE A 608 1.10 18.53 -18.22
CA ILE A 608 1.79 17.42 -17.58
C ILE A 608 2.55 16.68 -18.66
N ASP A 609 3.87 16.67 -18.56
CA ASP A 609 4.66 15.74 -19.36
C ASP A 609 4.24 14.31 -18.98
N GLN A 610 3.50 13.69 -19.87
CA GLN A 610 3.19 12.28 -19.71
C GLN A 610 4.52 11.53 -19.82
N ARG A 611 5.11 11.21 -18.69
CA ARG A 611 6.08 10.11 -18.68
C ARG A 611 5.38 8.94 -19.38
N PRO A 612 6.07 8.24 -20.31
CA PRO A 612 5.43 7.07 -20.91
C PRO A 612 4.95 6.17 -19.78
N VAL A 613 3.64 6.17 -19.59
CA VAL A 613 2.98 5.29 -18.62
C VAL A 613 3.29 3.92 -19.17
N SER A 614 4.05 3.11 -18.42
CA SER A 614 4.13 1.70 -18.74
C SER A 614 2.69 1.22 -18.81
N VAL A 615 2.35 0.53 -19.91
CA VAL A 615 0.97 0.09 -20.20
C VAL A 615 0.42 -0.85 -19.09
N ILE A 616 1.28 -1.25 -18.17
CA ILE A 616 0.97 -2.06 -17.01
C ILE A 616 0.98 -1.12 -15.79
N PRO A 617 -0.15 -0.99 -15.05
CA PRO A 617 -0.18 -0.26 -13.79
C PRO A 617 0.98 -0.71 -12.90
N PRO A 618 1.61 0.17 -12.11
CA PRO A 618 2.69 -0.21 -11.19
C PRO A 618 2.32 -1.35 -10.23
N GLY A 619 1.04 -1.61 -10.02
CA GLY A 619 0.51 -2.72 -9.23
C GLY A 619 0.47 -4.09 -9.93
N ASN A 620 0.78 -4.18 -11.23
CA ASN A 620 0.72 -5.44 -11.98
C ASN A 620 2.04 -5.67 -12.72
N GLN A 621 2.79 -6.68 -12.31
CA GLN A 621 3.94 -7.20 -13.02
C GLN A 621 3.58 -8.55 -13.63
N SER A 622 3.72 -8.72 -14.94
CA SER A 622 3.50 -10.01 -15.60
C SER A 622 4.64 -10.99 -15.28
N PRO A 623 4.34 -12.27 -15.04
CA PRO A 623 5.36 -13.28 -14.86
C PRO A 623 6.17 -13.46 -16.17
N PRO A 624 7.43 -13.90 -16.08
CA PRO A 624 8.21 -14.23 -17.24
C PRO A 624 7.61 -15.46 -17.96
N GLY A 625 7.65 -15.43 -19.29
CA GLY A 625 7.21 -16.53 -20.16
C GLY A 625 8.37 -17.44 -20.59
N ASN A 626 8.03 -18.57 -21.22
CA ASN A 626 8.96 -19.49 -21.87
C ASN A 626 10.13 -19.94 -21.00
N ILE A 627 9.82 -20.32 -19.73
CA ILE A 627 10.84 -20.79 -18.79
C ILE A 627 11.30 -22.17 -19.25
N ALA A 628 12.53 -22.26 -19.72
CA ALA A 628 13.13 -23.46 -20.28
C ALA A 628 14.26 -23.99 -19.39
N ILE A 629 14.27 -25.31 -19.20
CA ILE A 629 15.35 -26.03 -18.51
C ILE A 629 16.19 -26.77 -19.56
N ASN A 630 17.50 -26.56 -19.55
CA ASN A 630 18.47 -27.30 -20.35
C ASN A 630 19.61 -27.81 -19.47
N SER A 631 20.33 -28.84 -19.91
CA SER A 631 21.55 -29.26 -19.26
C SER A 631 22.70 -29.34 -20.24
N PHE A 632 23.92 -29.12 -19.73
CA PHE A 632 25.14 -29.20 -20.49
C PHE A 632 26.32 -29.54 -19.55
N SER A 633 27.32 -30.21 -20.07
CA SER A 633 28.51 -30.56 -19.32
C SER A 633 29.54 -29.43 -19.38
N VAL A 634 30.06 -29.01 -18.25
CA VAL A 634 31.17 -28.06 -18.14
C VAL A 634 32.36 -28.76 -17.51
N VAL A 635 33.53 -28.61 -18.12
CA VAL A 635 34.77 -29.14 -17.52
C VAL A 635 35.31 -28.11 -16.52
N GLN A 636 35.26 -28.43 -15.23
CA GLN A 636 35.87 -27.64 -14.16
C GLN A 636 36.98 -28.45 -13.48
N GLN A 637 38.18 -27.91 -13.45
CA GLN A 637 39.37 -28.60 -12.87
C GLN A 637 39.58 -30.05 -13.38
N ASN A 638 39.35 -30.24 -14.68
CA ASN A 638 39.40 -31.55 -15.37
C ASN A 638 38.31 -32.55 -14.96
N ILE A 639 37.26 -32.11 -14.28
CA ILE A 639 36.07 -32.90 -13.96
C ILE A 639 34.92 -32.42 -14.83
N SER A 640 34.21 -33.34 -15.48
CA SER A 640 32.96 -33.03 -16.17
C SER A 640 31.85 -32.82 -15.13
N VAL A 641 31.36 -31.60 -15.03
CA VAL A 641 30.26 -31.23 -14.13
C VAL A 641 29.02 -30.96 -14.96
N GLU A 642 27.99 -31.74 -14.75
CA GLU A 642 26.71 -31.50 -15.41
C GLU A 642 26.03 -30.31 -14.78
N THR A 643 25.63 -29.34 -15.61
CA THR A 643 25.05 -28.07 -15.19
C THR A 643 23.67 -27.90 -15.78
N MET A 644 22.70 -27.59 -14.95
CA MET A 644 21.36 -27.17 -15.40
C MET A 644 21.39 -25.66 -15.68
N ARG A 645 21.01 -25.29 -16.88
CA ARG A 645 20.73 -23.91 -17.29
C ARG A 645 19.26 -23.69 -17.37
N VAL A 646 18.79 -22.66 -16.67
CA VAL A 646 17.42 -22.17 -16.75
C VAL A 646 17.43 -20.83 -17.46
N SER A 647 16.53 -20.64 -18.41
CA SER A 647 16.37 -19.36 -19.13
C SER A 647 14.89 -19.05 -19.34
N TRP A 648 14.58 -17.79 -19.46
CA TRP A 648 13.21 -17.30 -19.69
C TRP A 648 13.22 -16.02 -20.53
N ASP A 649 12.05 -15.67 -21.06
CA ASP A 649 11.89 -14.43 -21.78
C ASP A 649 11.81 -13.25 -20.81
N GLN A 650 12.35 -12.11 -21.25
CA GLN A 650 12.29 -10.89 -20.46
C GLN A 650 10.83 -10.45 -20.24
N ALA A 651 10.41 -10.36 -19.00
CA ALA A 651 9.10 -9.79 -18.67
C ALA A 651 9.12 -8.26 -18.86
N GLN A 652 8.04 -7.72 -19.40
CA GLN A 652 7.93 -6.29 -19.63
C GLN A 652 8.04 -5.52 -18.30
N ASN A 653 8.83 -4.45 -18.29
CA ASN A 653 9.10 -3.59 -17.13
C ASN A 653 9.81 -4.27 -15.95
N ALA A 654 10.26 -5.51 -16.08
CA ALA A 654 11.03 -6.18 -15.05
C ALA A 654 12.46 -5.61 -15.00
N ILE A 655 12.93 -5.32 -13.79
CA ILE A 655 14.30 -4.92 -13.50
C ILE A 655 15.10 -6.03 -12.81
N ALA A 656 14.40 -6.99 -12.21
CA ALA A 656 15.00 -8.13 -11.52
C ALA A 656 14.07 -9.34 -11.54
N TYR A 657 14.65 -10.50 -11.25
CA TYR A 657 13.92 -11.77 -11.17
C TYR A 657 14.31 -12.50 -9.88
N GLU A 658 13.36 -13.21 -9.32
CA GLU A 658 13.56 -14.22 -8.30
C GLU A 658 13.18 -15.57 -8.87
N ALA A 659 14.02 -16.56 -8.67
CA ALA A 659 13.83 -17.89 -9.19
C ALA A 659 13.96 -18.92 -8.08
N GLN A 660 13.24 -20.02 -8.26
CA GLN A 660 13.33 -21.18 -7.40
C GLN A 660 13.31 -22.43 -8.27
N TRP A 661 14.04 -23.44 -7.84
CA TRP A 661 14.02 -24.73 -8.50
C TRP A 661 13.83 -25.85 -7.46
N ARG A 662 13.30 -26.97 -7.88
CA ARG A 662 13.22 -28.18 -7.09
C ARG A 662 13.54 -29.41 -7.91
N ARG A 663 14.04 -30.45 -7.26
CA ARG A 663 14.24 -31.78 -7.84
C ARG A 663 13.21 -32.73 -7.29
N ASN A 664 12.58 -33.52 -8.16
CA ASN A 664 11.47 -34.42 -7.83
C ASN A 664 10.38 -33.65 -7.08
N ASP A 665 9.89 -34.17 -5.96
CA ASP A 665 8.89 -33.52 -5.12
C ASP A 665 9.51 -32.85 -3.88
N GLY A 666 10.82 -32.54 -3.95
CA GLY A 666 11.56 -31.89 -2.86
C GLY A 666 11.21 -30.42 -2.66
N ASN A 667 11.86 -29.80 -1.66
CA ASN A 667 11.67 -28.40 -1.34
C ASN A 667 12.21 -27.47 -2.42
N TRP A 668 11.63 -26.27 -2.51
CA TRP A 668 12.10 -25.22 -3.37
C TRP A 668 13.43 -24.66 -2.89
N VAL A 669 14.41 -24.61 -3.77
CA VAL A 669 15.72 -23.98 -3.54
C VAL A 669 15.72 -22.59 -4.14
N ASN A 670 16.00 -21.59 -3.33
CA ASN A 670 16.06 -20.20 -3.77
C ASN A 670 17.31 -19.92 -4.60
N VAL A 671 17.17 -19.16 -5.66
CA VAL A 671 18.26 -18.57 -6.43
C VAL A 671 18.38 -17.10 -6.04
N PRO A 672 19.60 -16.58 -5.83
CA PRO A 672 19.77 -15.17 -5.53
C PRO A 672 19.09 -14.27 -6.58
N ARG A 673 18.46 -13.19 -6.13
CA ARG A 673 17.84 -12.19 -7.01
C ARG A 673 18.86 -11.68 -8.05
N SER A 674 18.46 -11.62 -9.31
CA SER A 674 19.29 -11.22 -10.42
C SER A 674 18.50 -10.41 -11.46
N SER A 675 19.20 -9.54 -12.18
CA SER A 675 18.65 -8.84 -13.36
C SER A 675 18.79 -9.63 -14.67
N THR A 676 19.45 -10.80 -14.63
CA THR A 676 19.61 -11.67 -15.79
C THR A 676 18.39 -12.53 -16.02
N THR A 677 18.17 -12.94 -17.26
CA THR A 677 17.08 -13.83 -17.67
C THR A 677 17.48 -15.30 -17.70
N SER A 678 18.53 -15.65 -16.98
CA SER A 678 18.99 -17.03 -16.85
C SER A 678 19.88 -17.23 -15.62
N PHE A 679 19.95 -18.48 -15.15
CA PHE A 679 20.92 -18.91 -14.13
C PHE A 679 21.36 -20.35 -14.39
N ASP A 680 22.50 -20.70 -13.82
CA ASP A 680 23.10 -22.02 -13.91
C ASP A 680 23.17 -22.69 -12.54
N VAL A 681 22.87 -23.98 -12.46
CA VAL A 681 23.02 -24.81 -11.29
C VAL A 681 24.03 -25.92 -11.63
N PRO A 682 25.28 -25.79 -11.18
CA PRO A 682 26.31 -26.81 -11.43
C PRO A 682 26.13 -28.02 -10.51
N GLY A 683 26.60 -29.18 -10.97
CA GLY A 683 26.62 -30.42 -10.18
C GLY A 683 25.23 -30.99 -9.92
N ILE A 684 24.36 -30.98 -10.92
CA ILE A 684 23.01 -31.54 -10.80
C ILE A 684 23.03 -33.06 -10.66
N TYR A 685 22.08 -33.57 -9.92
CA TYR A 685 21.82 -35.01 -9.79
C TYR A 685 20.79 -35.47 -10.81
N ALA A 686 20.74 -36.75 -11.12
CA ALA A 686 19.65 -37.33 -11.90
C ALA A 686 18.31 -37.11 -11.19
N GLY A 687 17.28 -36.73 -11.93
CA GLY A 687 15.93 -36.47 -11.40
C GLY A 687 15.09 -35.60 -12.27
N ARG A 688 13.84 -35.37 -11.83
CA ARG A 688 12.88 -34.45 -12.45
C ARG A 688 13.06 -33.07 -11.84
N TYR A 689 13.22 -32.07 -12.70
CA TYR A 689 13.42 -30.69 -12.30
C TYR A 689 12.24 -29.83 -12.70
N LEU A 690 11.80 -28.99 -11.78
CA LEU A 690 10.77 -27.99 -11.98
C LEU A 690 11.32 -26.65 -11.51
N VAL A 691 11.08 -25.59 -12.28
CA VAL A 691 11.56 -24.24 -11.98
C VAL A 691 10.38 -23.27 -11.99
N ARG A 692 10.42 -22.31 -11.11
CA ARG A 692 9.50 -21.16 -11.14
C ARG A 692 10.27 -19.86 -11.02
N VAL A 693 9.79 -18.84 -11.73
CA VAL A 693 10.42 -17.52 -11.79
C VAL A 693 9.36 -16.46 -11.65
N ARG A 694 9.63 -15.41 -10.90
CA ARG A 694 8.80 -14.22 -10.87
C ARG A 694 9.62 -12.99 -11.23
N ALA A 695 8.98 -12.04 -11.88
CA ALA A 695 9.58 -10.77 -12.29
C ALA A 695 9.30 -9.69 -11.24
N ILE A 696 10.21 -8.75 -11.08
CA ILE A 696 10.10 -7.62 -10.17
C ILE A 696 10.33 -6.34 -10.96
N ASN A 697 9.43 -5.38 -10.83
CA ASN A 697 9.53 -4.08 -11.51
C ASN A 697 10.29 -3.04 -10.68
N ALA A 698 10.46 -1.84 -11.23
CA ALA A 698 11.16 -0.74 -10.57
C ALA A 698 10.49 -0.24 -9.28
N ALA A 699 9.21 -0.57 -9.06
CA ALA A 699 8.48 -0.27 -7.84
C ALA A 699 8.54 -1.41 -6.81
N GLU A 700 9.46 -2.38 -6.98
CA GLU A 700 9.61 -3.57 -6.12
C GLU A 700 8.38 -4.49 -6.08
N ILE A 701 7.49 -4.38 -7.06
CA ILE A 701 6.30 -5.23 -7.16
C ILE A 701 6.67 -6.51 -7.90
N SER A 702 6.39 -7.65 -7.27
CA SER A 702 6.63 -8.97 -7.85
C SER A 702 5.41 -9.45 -8.64
N SER A 703 5.67 -10.15 -9.73
CA SER A 703 4.64 -10.90 -10.46
C SER A 703 4.22 -12.16 -9.69
N GLY A 704 3.13 -12.80 -10.12
CA GLY A 704 2.91 -14.21 -9.84
C GLY A 704 4.07 -15.08 -10.36
N TRP A 705 4.13 -16.33 -9.89
CA TRP A 705 5.14 -17.29 -10.37
C TRP A 705 4.78 -17.81 -11.76
N GLY A 706 5.72 -17.67 -12.71
CA GLY A 706 5.72 -18.45 -13.94
C GLY A 706 6.43 -19.80 -13.70
N TYR A 707 5.94 -20.90 -14.30
CA TYR A 707 6.49 -22.23 -14.13
C TYR A 707 7.08 -22.75 -15.44
N SER A 708 8.19 -23.52 -15.33
CA SER A 708 8.66 -24.33 -16.46
C SER A 708 7.80 -25.56 -16.63
N GLU A 709 7.95 -26.26 -17.74
CA GLU A 709 7.58 -27.67 -17.80
C GLU A 709 8.58 -28.50 -16.96
N GLU A 710 8.10 -29.61 -16.37
CA GLU A 710 8.97 -30.53 -15.64
C GLU A 710 9.90 -31.23 -16.63
N LYS A 711 11.20 -31.25 -16.34
CA LYS A 711 12.21 -31.85 -17.21
C LYS A 711 13.07 -32.86 -16.43
N THR A 712 13.17 -34.07 -16.96
CA THR A 712 14.07 -35.09 -16.42
C THR A 712 15.48 -34.85 -16.93
N LEU A 713 16.44 -34.67 -16.00
CA LEU A 713 17.86 -34.54 -16.27
C LEU A 713 18.59 -35.76 -15.72
N THR A 714 19.59 -36.26 -16.44
CA THR A 714 20.31 -37.50 -16.11
C THR A 714 21.49 -37.29 -15.16
N GLY A 715 21.89 -36.04 -14.93
CA GLY A 715 23.07 -35.73 -14.15
C GLY A 715 24.39 -36.19 -14.84
N LYS A 716 25.45 -36.33 -14.06
CA LYS A 716 26.73 -36.84 -14.56
C LYS A 716 26.58 -38.33 -14.91
N VAL A 717 27.09 -38.69 -16.07
CA VAL A 717 27.10 -40.09 -16.55
C VAL A 717 28.54 -40.62 -16.57
N GLY A 718 28.78 -41.79 -15.99
CA GLY A 718 30.06 -42.47 -15.94
C GLY A 718 30.52 -42.79 -14.51
N ASN A 719 31.19 -43.93 -14.36
CA ASN A 719 31.64 -44.42 -13.06
C ASN A 719 32.88 -43.67 -12.58
N PRO A 720 32.98 -43.37 -11.27
CA PRO A 720 34.20 -42.82 -10.66
C PRO A 720 35.39 -43.78 -10.84
N PRO A 721 36.63 -43.25 -10.92
CA PRO A 721 37.78 -44.10 -10.95
C PRO A 721 38.00 -44.80 -9.58
N LYS A 722 38.68 -45.97 -9.60
CA LYS A 722 38.95 -46.72 -8.38
C LYS A 722 39.80 -45.95 -7.37
N PRO A 723 39.58 -46.12 -6.05
CA PRO A 723 40.47 -45.58 -5.03
C PRO A 723 41.90 -46.01 -5.28
N VAL A 724 42.88 -45.12 -4.99
CA VAL A 724 44.31 -45.43 -5.14
C VAL A 724 44.93 -45.82 -3.80
N GLY A 725 45.91 -46.71 -3.80
CA GLY A 725 46.67 -47.06 -2.62
C GLY A 725 45.82 -47.75 -1.52
N PHE A 726 44.78 -48.51 -1.92
CA PHE A 726 43.91 -49.19 -0.94
C PHE A 726 44.74 -50.30 -0.25
N THR A 727 44.93 -50.20 1.08
CA THR A 727 45.71 -51.06 1.91
C THR A 727 44.96 -51.44 3.18
N ALA A 728 45.22 -52.73 3.63
CA ALA A 728 44.69 -53.23 4.88
C ALA A 728 45.87 -53.60 5.78
N THR A 729 45.88 -53.04 7.01
CA THR A 729 46.97 -53.26 7.98
C THR A 729 46.37 -53.74 9.30
N GLY A 730 46.89 -54.88 9.81
CA GLY A 730 46.47 -55.43 11.11
C GLY A 730 46.80 -54.42 12.26
N ILE A 731 45.81 -54.20 13.12
CA ILE A 731 45.98 -53.43 14.38
C ILE A 731 45.47 -54.29 15.53
N ASN A 732 45.69 -53.84 16.77
CA ASN A 732 45.19 -54.55 17.93
C ASN A 732 43.64 -54.68 17.89
N TRP A 733 43.16 -55.90 17.84
CA TRP A 733 41.74 -56.28 17.74
C TRP A 733 41.03 -55.77 16.50
N GLY A 734 41.74 -55.52 15.37
CA GLY A 734 41.11 -55.01 14.18
C GLY A 734 42.01 -54.91 12.97
N ILE A 735 41.45 -54.29 11.90
CA ILE A 735 42.16 -54.02 10.66
C ILE A 735 41.93 -52.58 10.32
N ARG A 736 43.02 -51.83 10.04
CA ARG A 736 42.93 -50.46 9.51
C ARG A 736 42.98 -50.48 7.99
N LEU A 737 42.04 -49.86 7.36
CA LEU A 737 41.99 -49.68 5.94
C LEU A 737 42.34 -48.22 5.62
N ASN A 738 43.23 -48.03 4.61
CA ASN A 738 43.61 -46.71 4.12
C ASN A 738 43.54 -46.71 2.60
N TRP A 739 43.20 -45.56 2.04
CA TRP A 739 43.14 -45.34 0.60
C TRP A 739 43.40 -43.88 0.26
N GLY A 740 43.52 -43.56 -1.02
CA GLY A 740 43.61 -42.22 -1.56
C GLY A 740 42.61 -42.02 -2.64
N PHE A 741 42.33 -40.74 -2.92
CA PHE A 741 41.44 -40.33 -3.98
C PHE A 741 42.28 -40.03 -5.22
N PRO A 742 41.94 -40.59 -6.40
CA PRO A 742 42.56 -40.23 -7.67
C PRO A 742 42.37 -38.75 -8.00
N ALA A 743 43.22 -38.20 -8.87
CA ALA A 743 42.99 -36.86 -9.40
C ALA A 743 41.62 -36.79 -10.09
N ASN A 744 40.95 -35.65 -9.97
CA ASN A 744 39.63 -35.35 -10.57
C ASN A 744 38.44 -36.15 -9.95
N THR A 745 38.51 -36.55 -8.70
CA THR A 745 37.43 -37.17 -7.94
C THR A 745 36.94 -36.31 -6.79
N GLY A 746 37.07 -34.97 -6.89
CA GLY A 746 36.61 -34.01 -5.85
C GLY A 746 35.07 -33.97 -5.65
N ASP A 747 34.34 -34.61 -6.55
CA ASP A 747 32.87 -34.80 -6.48
C ASP A 747 32.48 -36.12 -5.77
N THR A 748 33.44 -36.85 -5.20
CA THR A 748 33.15 -38.06 -4.40
C THR A 748 32.22 -37.71 -3.23
N LEU A 749 31.17 -38.49 -3.04
CA LEU A 749 30.26 -38.40 -1.89
C LEU A 749 30.79 -39.22 -0.74
N LYS A 750 31.12 -40.51 -1.04
CA LYS A 750 31.55 -41.51 -0.07
C LYS A 750 32.50 -42.54 -0.72
N THR A 751 33.22 -43.26 0.11
CA THR A 751 33.88 -44.51 -0.27
C THR A 751 33.09 -45.65 0.33
N GLU A 752 32.54 -46.51 -0.50
CA GLU A 752 31.90 -47.75 -0.07
C GLU A 752 32.93 -48.84 0.07
N ILE A 753 32.96 -49.53 1.21
CA ILE A 753 33.91 -50.57 1.52
C ILE A 753 33.14 -51.87 1.76
N GLN A 754 33.55 -52.93 1.09
CA GLN A 754 33.01 -54.25 1.27
C GLN A 754 34.09 -55.22 1.71
N TYR A 755 33.71 -56.26 2.45
CA TYR A 755 34.61 -57.29 2.92
C TYR A 755 33.97 -58.66 2.82
N THR A 756 34.86 -59.69 2.80
CA THR A 756 34.44 -61.10 2.85
C THR A 756 35.57 -61.96 3.51
N ALA A 757 35.21 -63.10 4.03
CA ALA A 757 36.15 -64.07 4.52
C ALA A 757 36.67 -65.06 3.38
N ASN A 758 36.15 -64.96 2.18
CA ASN A 758 36.38 -65.81 1.06
C ASN A 758 37.45 -65.22 0.12
N SER A 759 38.52 -65.94 -0.19
CA SER A 759 39.63 -65.47 -1.04
C SER A 759 39.21 -65.15 -2.50
N ASP A 760 38.10 -65.72 -2.98
CA ASP A 760 37.50 -65.47 -4.31
C ASP A 760 36.55 -64.30 -4.33
N PHE A 761 36.44 -63.56 -3.18
CA PHE A 761 35.49 -62.47 -2.95
C PHE A 761 34.04 -62.83 -3.17
N SER A 762 33.68 -64.16 -2.94
CA SER A 762 32.26 -64.55 -2.89
C SER A 762 31.58 -64.07 -1.62
N ASP A 763 30.27 -63.77 -1.72
CA ASP A 763 29.39 -63.29 -0.64
C ASP A 763 29.97 -62.10 0.16
N PRO A 764 30.26 -61.00 -0.49
CA PRO A 764 30.78 -59.82 0.18
C PRO A 764 29.69 -59.10 1.00
N PHE A 765 30.06 -58.58 2.15
CA PHE A 765 29.24 -57.76 3.03
C PHE A 765 29.68 -56.29 2.96
N LEU A 766 28.73 -55.36 2.99
CA LEU A 766 29.00 -53.92 3.16
C LEU A 766 29.61 -53.74 4.56
N LEU A 767 30.82 -53.19 4.62
CA LEU A 767 31.50 -52.88 5.86
C LEU A 767 31.13 -51.49 6.36
N SER A 768 31.25 -50.51 5.51
CA SER A 768 30.96 -49.10 5.84
C SER A 768 30.90 -48.24 4.60
N ASP A 769 30.11 -47.17 4.71
CA ASP A 769 30.09 -45.97 3.85
C ASP A 769 30.92 -44.88 4.53
N VAL A 770 32.08 -44.57 4.00
CA VAL A 770 32.97 -43.56 4.58
C VAL A 770 32.85 -42.26 3.81
N PRO A 771 32.32 -41.16 4.43
CA PRO A 771 32.13 -39.88 3.75
C PRO A 771 33.45 -39.24 3.28
N TYR A 772 33.46 -38.65 2.09
CA TYR A 772 34.57 -37.84 1.60
C TYR A 772 34.78 -36.60 2.51
N PRO A 773 35.99 -36.17 2.86
CA PRO A 773 37.30 -36.63 2.36
C PRO A 773 38.00 -37.65 3.23
N SER A 774 37.30 -38.36 4.11
CA SER A 774 37.95 -39.39 4.95
C SER A 774 38.52 -40.51 4.09
N ALA A 775 39.79 -40.89 4.36
CA ALA A 775 40.54 -41.84 3.59
C ALA A 775 41.05 -43.02 4.46
N GLU A 776 40.43 -43.21 5.60
CA GLU A 776 40.74 -44.32 6.50
C GLU A 776 39.47 -44.85 7.19
N TYR A 777 39.55 -46.14 7.56
CA TYR A 777 38.51 -46.80 8.35
C TYR A 777 39.12 -47.88 9.23
N ASN A 778 38.69 -48.01 10.48
CA ASN A 778 39.16 -49.04 11.42
C ASN A 778 38.03 -50.03 11.69
N GLN A 779 38.14 -51.24 11.20
CA GLN A 779 37.26 -52.33 11.56
C GLN A 779 37.77 -52.95 12.86
N LEU A 780 37.04 -52.83 13.93
CA LEU A 780 37.41 -53.30 15.28
C LEU A 780 36.60 -54.54 15.67
N GLY A 781 37.05 -55.23 16.71
CA GLY A 781 36.37 -56.42 17.28
C GLY A 781 36.70 -57.74 16.58
N LEU A 782 37.74 -57.74 15.78
CA LEU A 782 38.17 -58.97 15.08
C LEU A 782 39.02 -59.89 15.98
N LYS A 783 38.86 -61.21 15.84
CA LYS A 783 39.67 -62.17 16.58
C LYS A 783 41.01 -62.45 15.88
N ALA A 784 42.07 -62.71 16.65
CA ALA A 784 43.34 -63.09 16.09
C ALA A 784 43.26 -64.30 15.19
N GLY A 785 43.95 -64.22 14.05
CA GLY A 785 44.00 -65.33 13.07
C GLY A 785 42.86 -65.38 12.06
N GLN A 786 41.99 -64.35 12.04
CA GLN A 786 40.99 -64.23 11.00
C GLN A 786 41.57 -63.47 9.77
N GLU A 787 41.28 -64.00 8.57
CA GLU A 787 41.68 -63.40 7.30
C GLU A 787 40.45 -62.84 6.62
N PHE A 788 40.57 -61.64 6.04
CA PHE A 788 39.49 -60.91 5.30
C PHE A 788 40.08 -60.33 4.04
N TRP A 789 39.28 -60.32 3.02
CA TRP A 789 39.50 -59.62 1.75
C TRP A 789 38.62 -58.43 1.65
N TYR A 790 39.17 -57.29 1.18
CA TYR A 790 38.49 -56.00 1.11
C TYR A 790 38.55 -55.49 -0.31
N ARG A 791 37.46 -54.83 -0.69
CA ARG A 791 37.41 -53.98 -1.89
C ARG A 791 36.72 -52.63 -1.53
N ALA A 792 37.07 -51.59 -2.28
CA ALA A 792 36.49 -50.29 -2.11
C ALA A 792 36.14 -49.66 -3.47
N GLN A 793 35.05 -48.92 -3.52
CA GLN A 793 34.65 -48.12 -4.68
C GLN A 793 34.31 -46.72 -4.21
N LEU A 794 34.51 -45.74 -5.12
CA LEU A 794 34.07 -44.37 -4.90
C LEU A 794 32.66 -44.24 -5.45
N VAL A 795 31.82 -43.51 -4.70
CA VAL A 795 30.49 -43.13 -5.13
C VAL A 795 30.49 -41.62 -5.28
N ASP A 796 30.14 -41.10 -6.43
CA ASP A 796 30.11 -39.67 -6.65
C ASP A 796 28.78 -39.06 -6.14
N ARG A 797 28.71 -37.73 -6.11
CA ARG A 797 27.51 -37.02 -5.66
C ARG A 797 26.28 -37.21 -6.56
N THR A 798 26.42 -37.80 -7.71
CA THR A 798 25.30 -38.13 -8.62
C THR A 798 24.83 -39.56 -8.47
N GLY A 799 25.53 -40.35 -7.61
CA GLY A 799 25.20 -41.73 -7.31
C GLY A 799 25.82 -42.74 -8.28
N ASN A 800 26.76 -42.31 -9.13
CA ASN A 800 27.54 -43.27 -9.92
C ASN A 800 28.63 -43.92 -9.07
N GLU A 801 28.83 -45.21 -9.23
CA GLU A 801 29.73 -46.02 -8.45
C GLU A 801 30.60 -46.97 -9.29
#